data_a664267904fc2f0e2aff91b2f40b3e41
#
_entry.id   a664267904fc2f0e2aff91b2f40b3e41
#
_cell.length_a   1.000
_cell.length_b   1.000
_cell.length_c   1.000
_cell.angle_alpha   90.00
_cell.angle_beta   90.00
_cell.angle_gamma   90.00
#
_symmetry.space_group_name_H-M   'P 1'
#
loop_
_entity.id
_entity.type
_entity.pdbx_description
1 polymer ?
#
loop_
_entity_poly.entity_id
_entity_poly.type
_entity_poly.pdbx_seq_one_letter_code
_entity_poly.pdbx_strand_id
1 'polypeptide(L)'
;MTNIPETGRTPRVQIRLVVIQILVLSLLGTLGGRLWYLQIREGAEYQKEASGNHVQQVVDPAVRGSILDARGVPLADNETRLVVSASRTDLLKQKDDGKAVLTKLAGVLGMSPTEVMQKVRLCDAKTPQPCWNGSPYQPIPITDEATAKQALQIRERSEDFPGITAEPEAVRRYPSPGKSNTAQVLGYLSPVTDDEIQQAKDTSSPYLRSDMVGRSGLEREYDKELRGKAGVTRYEVDNLGRVIGKATSDAAESGSNLVTSIDSRVQRVAENELDKAMKAARQQYDSITHENYKADSGAVIVMEAKTGRIVAMASAPTYDPNVWVGGISAKDYKALTGKNSDYPLLNRAIQGQAAPGSTFKVVSTAAAVNAGYAWDGGYPCTSSYSVGGQVFKNFEGENFGDISLGRALEVSCDTVFYGLADREWKKDGGINPKPGEPRDYFFKTAHQFGLGKETGVDLPNEVTGRVPDRQWKIDYWKANKDAWCKSGKKDGTYVEKIEYENCLEGNKMREGDEINYSIGQGDTLVTPIQEAMIYGAVANGGTEYQPTIGKAIISADGKTVQEIKPKVVRKLPVTQATVKGMDEAFAGVITRGTAAWKFGGWPQDKIALHGKTGTAEVYGKQTTSWLATYSKDYTVIMTISQAGTGSGASGEAVRNIYSALYGVSADGSVDKSKALLYTPQKGLPKVRTDGTIDSPKISKDPAKDFQVFSQQGDKTTGNGQTPAATTASPSAGNRTTRRRPRKRGSRRMLT
;
A
#
# COMPACT_ATOMS: atom_id res chain seq x y z
N MET A 1 -4.19 19.27 114.67
CA MET A 1 -2.91 19.45 113.97
C MET A 1 -2.52 18.06 113.41
N THR A 2 -2.78 17.77 112.18
CA THR A 2 -2.44 16.48 111.50
C THR A 2 -1.77 16.80 110.20
N ASN A 3 -0.48 16.57 110.11
CA ASN A 3 0.37 16.68 108.94
C ASN A 3 -0.05 15.62 107.91
N ILE A 4 -0.31 16.05 106.68
CA ILE A 4 -0.44 15.18 105.54
C ILE A 4 0.92 15.18 104.84
N PRO A 5 1.56 13.99 104.60
CA PRO A 5 2.82 13.95 103.90
C PRO A 5 2.61 14.15 102.38
N GLU A 6 3.43 15.08 101.83
CA GLU A 6 3.59 15.18 100.36
C GLU A 6 4.25 13.92 99.74
N THR A 7 3.52 13.20 98.95
CA THR A 7 4.07 12.07 98.22
C THR A 7 4.90 12.59 97.03
N GLY A 8 6.22 12.59 97.19
CA GLY A 8 7.18 12.91 96.15
C GLY A 8 6.96 11.99 94.92
N ARG A 9 6.62 12.58 93.78
CA ARG A 9 6.55 11.88 92.48
C ARG A 9 7.95 11.36 92.12
N THR A 10 8.07 10.05 91.99
CA THR A 10 9.37 9.42 91.67
C THR A 10 9.82 9.84 90.24
N PRO A 11 11.13 10.14 90.03
CA PRO A 11 11.65 10.66 88.74
C PRO A 11 11.35 9.81 87.51
N ARG A 12 11.08 8.51 87.73
CA ARG A 12 10.66 7.56 86.62
C ARG A 12 9.28 7.86 86.05
N VAL A 13 8.35 8.41 86.80
CA VAL A 13 6.98 8.79 86.33
C VAL A 13 7.07 10.11 85.53
N GLN A 14 7.91 11.03 85.89
CA GLN A 14 8.11 12.30 85.16
C GLN A 14 8.75 12.02 83.78
N ILE A 15 9.76 11.12 83.72
CA ILE A 15 10.41 10.75 82.42
C ILE A 15 9.39 10.08 81.51
N ARG A 16 8.53 9.16 82.00
CA ARG A 16 7.49 8.54 81.23
C ARG A 16 6.47 9.54 80.65
N LEU A 17 6.08 10.54 81.47
CA LEU A 17 5.19 11.61 81.02
C LEU A 17 5.82 12.49 79.93
N VAL A 18 7.12 12.85 80.10
CA VAL A 18 7.84 13.59 79.05
C VAL A 18 7.99 12.81 77.78
N VAL A 19 8.27 11.48 77.82
CA VAL A 19 8.34 10.64 76.62
C VAL A 19 7.01 10.57 75.95
N ILE A 20 5.91 10.42 76.70
CA ILE A 20 4.53 10.39 76.10
C ILE A 20 4.21 11.76 75.49
N GLN A 21 4.58 12.86 76.11
CA GLN A 21 4.36 14.21 75.54
C GLN A 21 5.14 14.42 74.25
N ILE A 22 6.40 13.97 74.17
CA ILE A 22 7.23 14.04 72.96
C ILE A 22 6.60 13.20 71.85
N LEU A 23 6.14 11.98 72.17
CA LEU A 23 5.46 11.11 71.18
C LEU A 23 4.17 11.74 70.67
N VAL A 24 3.34 12.32 71.52
CA VAL A 24 2.11 13.00 71.14
C VAL A 24 2.40 14.24 70.31
N LEU A 25 3.39 15.05 70.69
CA LEU A 25 3.81 16.22 69.91
C LEU A 25 4.40 15.84 68.56
N SER A 26 5.18 14.78 68.52
CA SER A 26 5.71 14.21 67.23
C SER A 26 4.59 13.72 66.34
N LEU A 27 3.60 13.00 66.88
CA LEU A 27 2.43 12.55 66.15
C LEU A 27 1.59 13.73 65.60
N LEU A 28 1.33 14.73 66.43
CA LEU A 28 0.61 15.95 66.05
C LEU A 28 1.39 16.74 64.98
N GLY A 29 2.71 16.86 65.14
CA GLY A 29 3.58 17.48 64.14
C GLY A 29 3.57 16.76 62.79
N THR A 30 3.61 15.42 62.82
CA THR A 30 3.51 14.59 61.60
C THR A 30 2.14 14.73 60.93
N LEU A 31 1.06 14.70 61.70
CA LEU A 31 -0.30 14.89 61.19
C LEU A 31 -0.51 16.32 60.64
N GLY A 32 -0.02 17.34 61.34
CA GLY A 32 -0.04 18.72 60.89
C GLY A 32 0.76 18.94 59.59
N GLY A 33 1.96 18.35 59.55
CA GLY A 33 2.82 18.39 58.35
C GLY A 33 2.16 17.65 57.17
N ARG A 34 1.53 16.50 57.42
CA ARG A 34 0.77 15.77 56.38
C ARG A 34 -0.46 16.55 55.89
N LEU A 35 -1.19 17.18 56.81
CA LEU A 35 -2.34 18.00 56.47
C LEU A 35 -1.93 19.24 55.66
N TRP A 36 -0.83 19.92 56.06
CA TRP A 36 -0.26 21.03 55.30
C TRP A 36 0.16 20.61 53.90
N TYR A 37 0.85 19.45 53.76
CA TYR A 37 1.28 18.90 52.49
C TYR A 37 0.08 18.64 51.58
N LEU A 38 -0.95 17.97 52.08
CA LEU A 38 -2.16 17.63 51.32
C LEU A 38 -3.00 18.87 50.94
N GLN A 39 -3.08 19.88 51.81
CA GLN A 39 -3.92 21.06 51.54
C GLN A 39 -3.19 22.13 50.72
N ILE A 40 -1.89 22.34 50.91
CA ILE A 40 -1.19 23.45 50.27
C ILE A 40 -0.39 23.02 49.06
N ARG A 41 0.28 21.87 49.10
CA ARG A 41 1.11 21.43 47.99
C ARG A 41 0.34 20.57 46.96
N GLU A 42 -0.52 19.70 47.42
CA GLU A 42 -1.33 18.84 46.56
C GLU A 42 -2.82 19.28 46.49
N GLY A 43 -3.21 20.28 47.24
CA GLY A 43 -4.58 20.75 47.37
C GLY A 43 -5.20 21.17 46.03
N ALA A 44 -4.43 21.79 45.13
CA ALA A 44 -4.89 22.16 43.79
C ALA A 44 -5.12 20.94 42.91
N GLU A 45 -4.33 19.87 43.07
CA GLU A 45 -4.45 18.61 42.32
C GLU A 45 -5.66 17.80 42.82
N TYR A 46 -5.82 17.67 44.15
CA TYR A 46 -7.02 17.05 44.74
C TYR A 46 -8.30 17.85 44.50
N GLN A 47 -8.21 19.20 44.44
CA GLN A 47 -9.36 20.03 44.08
C GLN A 47 -9.77 19.84 42.60
N LYS A 48 -8.78 19.63 41.72
CA LYS A 48 -8.97 19.31 40.31
C LYS A 48 -9.58 17.89 40.15
N GLU A 49 -9.09 16.92 40.90
CA GLU A 49 -9.66 15.56 40.92
C GLU A 49 -11.06 15.54 41.54
N ALA A 50 -11.31 16.25 42.61
CA ALA A 50 -12.65 16.36 43.21
C ALA A 50 -13.65 17.10 42.32
N SER A 51 -13.24 18.14 41.59
CA SER A 51 -14.07 18.82 40.61
C SER A 51 -14.33 17.92 39.39
N GLY A 52 -13.40 17.04 39.02
CA GLY A 52 -13.59 16.03 37.96
C GLY A 52 -14.65 14.97 38.29
N ASN A 53 -14.82 14.64 39.57
CA ASN A 53 -15.82 13.65 40.02
C ASN A 53 -17.29 14.15 40.00
N HIS A 54 -17.47 15.48 39.89
CA HIS A 54 -18.82 16.08 39.80
C HIS A 54 -19.28 16.41 38.39
N VAL A 55 -18.46 16.07 37.36
CA VAL A 55 -18.77 16.39 35.97
C VAL A 55 -18.78 15.09 35.16
N GLN A 56 -19.94 14.74 34.64
CA GLN A 56 -20.10 13.68 33.63
C GLN A 56 -19.97 14.28 32.23
N GLN A 57 -19.10 13.71 31.42
CA GLN A 57 -18.95 14.12 30.01
C GLN A 57 -19.72 13.16 29.11
N VAL A 58 -20.58 13.73 28.27
CA VAL A 58 -21.25 13.03 27.19
C VAL A 58 -20.63 13.51 25.90
N VAL A 59 -20.05 12.58 25.14
CA VAL A 59 -19.42 12.85 23.84
C VAL A 59 -20.44 12.65 22.74
N ASP A 60 -20.61 13.66 21.88
CA ASP A 60 -21.41 13.60 20.66
C ASP A 60 -20.42 13.40 19.49
N PRO A 61 -20.36 12.20 18.88
CA PRO A 61 -19.40 11.92 17.84
C PRO A 61 -19.58 12.81 16.62
N ALA A 62 -18.47 13.33 16.06
CA ALA A 62 -18.52 14.06 14.80
C ALA A 62 -18.82 13.12 13.65
N VAL A 63 -19.60 13.60 12.68
CA VAL A 63 -19.78 12.88 11.41
C VAL A 63 -18.50 12.98 10.59
N ARG A 64 -17.90 11.83 10.25
CA ARG A 64 -16.67 11.78 9.46
C ARG A 64 -16.91 12.26 8.03
N GLY A 65 -16.03 13.07 7.47
CA GLY A 65 -16.10 13.55 6.09
C GLY A 65 -16.07 12.41 5.07
N SER A 66 -16.68 12.63 3.93
CA SER A 66 -16.73 11.67 2.83
C SER A 66 -15.42 11.69 2.03
N ILE A 67 -15.04 10.53 1.45
CA ILE A 67 -14.01 10.43 0.42
C ILE A 67 -14.70 10.23 -0.90
N LEU A 68 -14.45 11.14 -1.85
CA LEU A 68 -15.14 11.23 -3.12
C LEU A 68 -14.19 10.95 -4.28
N ASP A 69 -14.71 10.37 -5.35
CA ASP A 69 -13.97 10.28 -6.62
C ASP A 69 -13.81 11.68 -7.26
N ALA A 70 -13.06 11.76 -8.35
CA ALA A 70 -12.80 13.03 -9.05
C ALA A 70 -14.07 13.76 -9.51
N ARG A 71 -15.20 13.07 -9.63
CA ARG A 71 -16.50 13.57 -10.08
C ARG A 71 -17.49 13.82 -8.94
N GLY A 72 -17.07 13.59 -7.69
CA GLY A 72 -17.92 13.75 -6.51
C GLY A 72 -18.72 12.48 -6.13
N VAL A 73 -18.42 11.32 -6.74
CA VAL A 73 -19.08 10.06 -6.37
C VAL A 73 -18.47 9.52 -5.08
N PRO A 74 -19.28 9.15 -4.07
CA PRO A 74 -18.75 8.60 -2.83
C PRO A 74 -17.99 7.29 -3.02
N LEU A 75 -16.74 7.27 -2.58
CA LEU A 75 -15.91 6.08 -2.40
C LEU A 75 -15.98 5.57 -0.96
N ALA A 76 -16.12 6.50 -0.01
CA ALA A 76 -16.44 6.24 1.39
C ALA A 76 -17.35 7.37 1.89
N ASP A 77 -18.45 7.00 2.54
CA ASP A 77 -19.44 7.91 3.13
C ASP A 77 -19.95 7.36 4.48
N ASN A 78 -20.99 7.94 5.01
CA ASN A 78 -21.62 7.47 6.23
C ASN A 78 -23.09 7.16 5.96
N GLU A 79 -23.58 6.12 6.63
CA GLU A 79 -24.98 5.71 6.61
C GLU A 79 -25.50 5.65 8.03
N THR A 80 -26.70 6.17 8.27
CA THR A 80 -27.35 6.05 9.58
C THR A 80 -27.87 4.64 9.75
N ARG A 81 -27.34 3.92 10.74
CA ARG A 81 -27.76 2.57 11.10
C ARG A 81 -28.15 2.49 12.59
N LEU A 82 -28.94 1.50 12.93
CA LEU A 82 -29.25 1.19 14.33
C LEU A 82 -28.11 0.31 14.87
N VAL A 83 -27.30 0.91 15.73
CA VAL A 83 -26.15 0.24 16.35
C VAL A 83 -26.56 -0.23 17.75
N VAL A 84 -26.30 -1.51 18.02
CA VAL A 84 -26.43 -2.07 19.37
C VAL A 84 -25.05 -2.16 19.98
N SER A 85 -24.85 -1.43 21.08
CA SER A 85 -23.56 -1.34 21.78
C SER A 85 -23.65 -1.81 23.22
N ALA A 86 -22.56 -2.32 23.77
CA ALA A 86 -22.44 -2.79 25.15
C ALA A 86 -21.44 -1.93 25.95
N SER A 87 -21.88 -1.40 27.10
CA SER A 87 -21.01 -0.77 28.09
C SER A 87 -20.35 -1.86 28.94
N ARG A 88 -19.06 -2.10 28.72
CA ARG A 88 -18.30 -3.11 29.49
C ARG A 88 -18.28 -2.76 31.00
N THR A 89 -18.17 -1.50 31.33
CA THR A 89 -18.15 -1.03 32.74
C THR A 89 -19.46 -1.32 33.46
N ASP A 90 -20.60 -1.27 32.77
CA ASP A 90 -21.90 -1.57 33.36
C ASP A 90 -22.17 -3.08 33.39
N LEU A 91 -21.70 -3.82 32.41
CA LEU A 91 -21.77 -5.28 32.42
C LEU A 91 -20.96 -5.89 33.59
N LEU A 92 -19.77 -5.35 33.90
CA LEU A 92 -18.97 -5.82 35.04
C LEU A 92 -19.58 -5.56 36.41
N LYS A 93 -20.61 -4.67 36.51
CA LYS A 93 -21.37 -4.45 37.73
C LYS A 93 -22.44 -5.55 37.97
N GLN A 94 -22.72 -6.37 36.96
CA GLN A 94 -23.68 -7.47 37.06
C GLN A 94 -23.05 -8.70 37.74
N LYS A 95 -23.86 -9.57 38.38
CA LYS A 95 -23.40 -10.72 39.17
C LYS A 95 -22.46 -11.69 38.43
N ASP A 96 -22.63 -11.83 37.12
CA ASP A 96 -21.91 -12.79 36.27
C ASP A 96 -21.05 -12.10 35.18
N ASP A 97 -20.59 -10.86 35.47
CA ASP A 97 -19.92 -10.01 34.51
C ASP A 97 -20.75 -9.76 33.24
N GLY A 98 -22.07 -9.77 33.37
CA GLY A 98 -23.03 -9.50 32.29
C GLY A 98 -23.27 -10.67 31.33
N LYS A 99 -22.78 -11.87 31.61
CA LYS A 99 -22.96 -13.04 30.73
C LYS A 99 -24.42 -13.38 30.45
N ALA A 100 -25.29 -13.31 31.46
CA ALA A 100 -26.74 -13.53 31.27
C ALA A 100 -27.34 -12.48 30.34
N VAL A 101 -26.99 -11.21 30.52
CA VAL A 101 -27.42 -10.08 29.65
C VAL A 101 -26.96 -10.33 28.21
N LEU A 102 -25.70 -10.65 28.00
CA LEU A 102 -25.13 -10.90 26.64
C LEU A 102 -25.76 -12.16 25.99
N THR A 103 -26.10 -13.18 26.77
CA THR A 103 -26.80 -14.37 26.25
C THR A 103 -28.22 -14.01 25.80
N LYS A 104 -28.93 -13.19 26.60
CA LYS A 104 -30.29 -12.71 26.28
C LYS A 104 -30.25 -11.82 25.04
N LEU A 105 -29.26 -10.91 24.96
CA LEU A 105 -29.00 -10.05 23.80
C LEU A 105 -28.78 -10.86 22.54
N ALA A 106 -27.92 -11.90 22.60
CA ALA A 106 -27.64 -12.80 21.48
C ALA A 106 -28.94 -13.42 20.93
N GLY A 107 -29.88 -13.82 21.82
CA GLY A 107 -31.20 -14.32 21.41
C GLY A 107 -32.05 -13.30 20.67
N VAL A 108 -32.02 -12.03 21.08
CA VAL A 108 -32.73 -10.95 20.39
C VAL A 108 -32.16 -10.62 19.05
N LEU A 109 -30.79 -10.61 18.95
CA LEU A 109 -30.09 -10.28 17.72
C LEU A 109 -30.00 -11.46 16.74
N GLY A 110 -30.35 -12.68 17.16
CA GLY A 110 -30.16 -13.89 16.35
C GLY A 110 -28.68 -14.30 16.16
N MET A 111 -27.80 -13.86 17.07
CA MET A 111 -26.38 -14.13 17.07
C MET A 111 -26.03 -15.29 18.02
N SER A 112 -24.85 -15.89 17.82
CA SER A 112 -24.30 -16.85 18.77
C SER A 112 -23.89 -16.15 20.08
N PRO A 113 -24.26 -16.67 21.29
CA PRO A 113 -23.79 -16.13 22.56
C PRO A 113 -22.27 -16.03 22.64
N THR A 114 -21.56 -17.01 22.09
CA THR A 114 -20.08 -17.04 22.05
C THR A 114 -19.54 -15.86 21.22
N GLU A 115 -20.15 -15.56 20.10
CA GLU A 115 -19.76 -14.44 19.24
C GLU A 115 -19.96 -13.09 19.95
N VAL A 116 -21.13 -12.87 20.56
CA VAL A 116 -21.40 -11.63 21.31
C VAL A 116 -20.40 -11.47 22.46
N MET A 117 -20.09 -12.53 23.20
CA MET A 117 -19.11 -12.50 24.29
C MET A 117 -17.67 -12.24 23.78
N GLN A 118 -17.31 -12.75 22.61
CA GLN A 118 -16.01 -12.47 21.99
C GLN A 118 -15.85 -10.99 21.63
N LYS A 119 -16.87 -10.37 21.06
CA LYS A 119 -16.86 -8.94 20.66
C LYS A 119 -16.59 -8.00 21.84
N VAL A 120 -17.13 -8.29 23.04
CA VAL A 120 -16.91 -7.44 24.24
C VAL A 120 -15.62 -7.73 24.99
N ARG A 121 -14.86 -8.74 24.57
CA ARG A 121 -13.58 -9.07 25.19
C ARG A 121 -12.50 -8.08 24.73
N LEU A 122 -11.73 -7.53 25.68
CA LEU A 122 -10.59 -6.68 25.34
C LEU A 122 -9.47 -7.49 24.70
N CYS A 123 -8.80 -6.90 23.74
CA CYS A 123 -7.60 -7.46 23.13
C CYS A 123 -6.41 -7.39 24.10
N ASP A 124 -5.64 -8.45 24.15
CA ASP A 124 -4.33 -8.54 24.74
C ASP A 124 -3.44 -9.45 23.87
N ALA A 125 -2.17 -9.61 24.23
CA ALA A 125 -1.21 -10.40 23.47
C ALA A 125 -1.61 -11.89 23.29
N LYS A 126 -2.57 -12.40 24.09
CA LYS A 126 -3.01 -13.81 24.10
C LYS A 126 -4.47 -13.98 23.65
N THR A 127 -5.22 -12.87 23.56
CA THR A 127 -6.65 -12.93 23.21
C THR A 127 -6.83 -13.13 21.71
N PRO A 128 -7.51 -14.23 21.28
CA PRO A 128 -7.81 -14.42 19.86
C PRO A 128 -8.75 -13.36 19.32
N GLN A 129 -8.54 -12.95 18.09
CA GLN A 129 -9.48 -12.10 17.35
C GLN A 129 -10.78 -12.87 17.00
N PRO A 130 -11.94 -12.20 16.93
CA PRO A 130 -12.17 -10.79 17.20
C PRO A 130 -12.14 -10.47 18.70
N CYS A 131 -11.58 -9.31 19.02
CA CYS A 131 -11.62 -8.73 20.36
C CYS A 131 -11.66 -7.21 20.23
N TRP A 132 -12.11 -6.50 21.27
CA TRP A 132 -12.17 -5.06 21.28
C TRP A 132 -10.81 -4.45 21.59
N ASN A 133 -10.26 -3.67 20.66
CA ASN A 133 -8.96 -3.00 20.80
C ASN A 133 -9.08 -1.52 21.19
N GLY A 134 -10.31 -1.01 21.35
CA GLY A 134 -10.59 0.34 21.84
C GLY A 134 -10.51 0.44 23.36
N SER A 135 -10.83 1.64 23.88
CA SER A 135 -10.89 1.89 25.32
C SER A 135 -11.91 0.97 26.03
N PRO A 136 -11.62 0.44 27.22
CA PRO A 136 -12.57 -0.35 28.00
C PRO A 136 -13.78 0.46 28.51
N TYR A 137 -13.70 1.80 28.45
CA TYR A 137 -14.77 2.72 28.87
C TYR A 137 -15.67 3.15 27.72
N GLN A 138 -15.34 2.78 26.49
CA GLN A 138 -16.09 3.09 25.29
C GLN A 138 -17.22 2.06 25.10
N PRO A 139 -18.44 2.47 24.64
CA PRO A 139 -19.43 1.51 24.20
C PRO A 139 -18.86 0.61 23.09
N ILE A 140 -19.00 -0.69 23.26
CA ILE A 140 -18.49 -1.69 22.32
C ILE A 140 -19.60 -2.07 21.36
N PRO A 141 -19.50 -1.78 20.06
CA PRO A 141 -20.53 -2.16 19.10
C PRO A 141 -20.61 -3.68 18.95
N ILE A 142 -21.80 -4.22 19.14
CA ILE A 142 -22.12 -5.65 18.97
C ILE A 142 -22.57 -5.90 17.54
N THR A 143 -23.46 -5.05 17.01
CA THR A 143 -23.92 -5.06 15.63
C THR A 143 -24.37 -3.68 15.19
N ASP A 144 -24.13 -3.35 13.93
CA ASP A 144 -24.63 -2.17 13.24
C ASP A 144 -25.76 -2.50 12.24
N GLU A 145 -26.26 -3.74 12.27
CA GLU A 145 -27.33 -4.23 11.40
C GLU A 145 -28.62 -4.55 12.17
N ALA A 146 -28.79 -3.94 13.33
CA ALA A 146 -30.01 -4.18 14.11
C ALA A 146 -31.24 -3.67 13.37
N THR A 147 -32.28 -4.48 13.33
CA THR A 147 -33.60 -4.07 12.81
C THR A 147 -34.29 -3.11 13.78
N ALA A 148 -35.19 -2.27 13.26
CA ALA A 148 -36.01 -1.38 14.11
C ALA A 148 -36.77 -2.14 15.21
N LYS A 149 -37.23 -3.37 14.94
CA LYS A 149 -37.90 -4.22 15.92
C LYS A 149 -36.96 -4.67 17.05
N GLN A 150 -35.73 -5.08 16.72
CA GLN A 150 -34.75 -5.48 17.72
C GLN A 150 -34.30 -4.29 18.59
N ALA A 151 -34.02 -3.14 17.97
CA ALA A 151 -33.67 -1.92 18.68
C ALA A 151 -34.79 -1.47 19.63
N LEU A 152 -36.04 -1.48 19.16
CA LEU A 152 -37.19 -1.14 19.97
C LEU A 152 -37.35 -2.11 21.15
N GLN A 153 -37.23 -3.42 20.92
CA GLN A 153 -37.30 -4.45 21.97
C GLN A 153 -36.23 -4.26 23.07
N ILE A 154 -35.02 -3.85 22.71
CA ILE A 154 -33.94 -3.56 23.66
C ILE A 154 -34.27 -2.29 24.47
N ARG A 155 -34.75 -1.24 23.80
CA ARG A 155 -35.05 0.06 24.43
C ARG A 155 -36.28 -0.01 25.37
N GLU A 156 -37.31 -0.71 24.96
CA GLU A 156 -38.54 -0.89 25.78
C GLU A 156 -38.30 -1.75 27.02
N ARG A 157 -37.28 -2.63 26.99
CA ARG A 157 -36.94 -3.53 28.09
C ARG A 157 -35.53 -3.25 28.63
N SER A 158 -35.20 -1.99 28.80
CA SER A 158 -33.86 -1.58 29.25
C SER A 158 -33.42 -2.20 30.58
N GLU A 159 -34.38 -2.53 31.48
CA GLU A 159 -34.14 -3.28 32.71
C GLU A 159 -33.63 -4.71 32.49
N ASP A 160 -34.01 -5.32 31.37
CA ASP A 160 -33.57 -6.65 30.96
C ASP A 160 -32.18 -6.63 30.30
N PHE A 161 -31.72 -5.45 29.85
CA PHE A 161 -30.49 -5.23 29.11
C PHE A 161 -29.60 -4.14 29.74
N PRO A 162 -29.25 -4.24 31.04
CA PRO A 162 -28.41 -3.24 31.69
C PRO A 162 -27.04 -3.13 30.98
N GLY A 163 -26.66 -1.91 30.64
CA GLY A 163 -25.41 -1.63 29.92
C GLY A 163 -25.48 -1.88 28.40
N ILE A 164 -26.65 -2.15 27.84
CA ILE A 164 -26.88 -2.26 26.40
C ILE A 164 -27.62 -1.03 25.88
N THR A 165 -27.14 -0.45 24.79
CA THR A 165 -27.78 0.64 24.06
C THR A 165 -28.14 0.22 22.65
N ALA A 166 -29.16 0.82 22.06
CA ALA A 166 -29.61 0.61 20.69
C ALA A 166 -29.99 1.96 20.09
N GLU A 167 -29.04 2.63 19.43
CA GLU A 167 -29.18 4.02 18.98
C GLU A 167 -28.89 4.17 17.50
N PRO A 168 -29.48 5.16 16.81
CA PRO A 168 -29.07 5.50 15.46
C PRO A 168 -27.70 6.18 15.47
N GLU A 169 -26.73 5.60 14.78
CA GLU A 169 -25.38 6.12 14.65
C GLU A 169 -24.97 6.28 13.18
N ALA A 170 -24.06 7.23 12.90
CA ALA A 170 -23.45 7.38 11.58
C ALA A 170 -22.34 6.34 11.43
N VAL A 171 -22.62 5.28 10.68
CA VAL A 171 -21.69 4.18 10.44
C VAL A 171 -20.96 4.41 9.11
N ARG A 172 -19.65 4.19 9.08
CA ARG A 172 -18.84 4.28 7.85
C ARG A 172 -19.28 3.25 6.83
N ARG A 173 -19.36 3.66 5.55
CA ARG A 173 -19.72 2.80 4.44
C ARG A 173 -18.77 2.99 3.27
N TYR A 174 -18.46 1.90 2.56
CA TYR A 174 -17.66 1.88 1.34
C TYR A 174 -18.53 1.35 0.18
N PRO A 175 -19.20 2.25 -0.57
CA PRO A 175 -20.30 1.88 -1.47
C PRO A 175 -19.87 1.20 -2.77
N SER A 176 -18.60 1.11 -3.11
CA SER A 176 -18.07 0.47 -4.31
C SER A 176 -18.77 0.89 -5.62
N PRO A 177 -18.75 2.17 -5.99
CA PRO A 177 -19.50 2.70 -7.11
C PRO A 177 -19.08 2.04 -8.44
N GLY A 178 -20.06 1.60 -9.23
CA GLY A 178 -19.80 0.88 -10.48
C GLY A 178 -19.03 -0.43 -10.29
N LYS A 179 -19.07 -1.01 -9.07
CA LYS A 179 -18.29 -2.18 -8.63
C LYS A 179 -16.77 -1.96 -8.53
N SER A 180 -16.30 -0.70 -8.48
CA SER A 180 -14.92 -0.42 -8.11
C SER A 180 -14.69 -0.75 -6.63
N ASN A 181 -13.55 -1.31 -6.28
CA ASN A 181 -13.27 -1.74 -4.91
C ASN A 181 -12.48 -0.68 -4.13
N THR A 182 -11.36 -0.20 -4.67
CA THR A 182 -10.46 0.81 -4.06
C THR A 182 -9.98 0.53 -2.63
N ALA A 183 -10.15 -0.68 -2.11
CA ALA A 183 -9.93 -1.00 -0.69
C ALA A 183 -8.55 -0.59 -0.15
N GLN A 184 -7.47 -0.93 -0.86
CA GLN A 184 -6.10 -0.62 -0.41
C GLN A 184 -5.79 0.88 -0.49
N VAL A 185 -6.49 1.64 -1.35
CA VAL A 185 -6.37 3.10 -1.45
C VAL A 185 -7.14 3.77 -0.32
N LEU A 186 -8.38 3.36 -0.07
CA LEU A 186 -9.22 3.93 0.98
C LEU A 186 -8.72 3.58 2.37
N GLY A 187 -8.39 2.32 2.60
CA GLY A 187 -8.08 1.82 3.93
C GLY A 187 -9.33 1.49 4.74
N TYR A 188 -9.21 1.51 6.06
CA TYR A 188 -10.29 1.20 7.00
C TYR A 188 -10.11 1.90 8.33
N LEU A 189 -11.16 1.91 9.13
CA LEU A 189 -11.20 2.51 10.47
C LEU A 189 -11.10 1.44 11.56
N SER A 190 -10.56 1.82 12.71
CA SER A 190 -10.72 1.09 13.96
C SER A 190 -10.71 2.06 15.15
N PRO A 191 -11.17 1.62 16.34
CA PRO A 191 -11.09 2.45 17.53
C PRO A 191 -9.68 2.92 17.84
N VAL A 192 -9.56 4.13 18.38
CA VAL A 192 -8.31 4.68 18.90
C VAL A 192 -7.81 3.86 20.08
N THR A 193 -6.50 3.69 20.19
CA THR A 193 -5.85 3.01 21.33
C THR A 193 -5.47 4.00 22.43
N ASP A 194 -5.29 3.51 23.66
CA ASP A 194 -4.85 4.37 24.78
C ASP A 194 -3.46 4.98 24.53
N ASP A 195 -2.55 4.26 23.87
CA ASP A 195 -1.23 4.78 23.47
C ASP A 195 -1.33 5.95 22.49
N GLU A 196 -2.21 5.86 21.50
CA GLU A 196 -2.46 6.93 20.55
C GLU A 196 -3.07 8.16 21.20
N ILE A 197 -3.99 7.99 22.15
CA ILE A 197 -4.54 9.08 22.94
C ILE A 197 -3.43 9.81 23.72
N GLN A 198 -2.53 9.07 24.35
CA GLN A 198 -1.42 9.67 25.09
C GLN A 198 -0.44 10.41 24.18
N GLN A 199 -0.10 9.83 23.03
CA GLN A 199 0.79 10.46 22.04
C GLN A 199 0.19 11.72 21.41
N ALA A 200 -1.14 11.77 21.23
CA ALA A 200 -1.82 12.90 20.63
C ALA A 200 -2.30 13.96 21.64
N LYS A 201 -2.09 13.77 22.95
CA LYS A 201 -2.63 14.60 24.03
C LYS A 201 -2.29 16.10 23.89
N ASP A 202 -1.07 16.39 23.46
CA ASP A 202 -0.55 17.77 23.36
C ASP A 202 -0.57 18.29 21.91
N THR A 203 -1.26 17.60 21.01
CA THR A 203 -1.44 18.02 19.61
C THR A 203 -2.60 19.00 19.46
N SER A 204 -2.69 19.66 18.30
CA SER A 204 -3.82 20.53 17.96
C SER A 204 -5.14 19.81 17.75
N SER A 205 -5.14 18.47 17.70
CA SER A 205 -6.31 17.62 17.49
C SER A 205 -6.21 16.33 18.30
N PRO A 206 -6.33 16.41 19.65
CA PRO A 206 -6.23 15.25 20.52
C PRO A 206 -7.35 14.26 20.23
N TYR A 207 -7.07 12.98 20.45
CA TYR A 207 -8.06 11.93 20.33
C TYR A 207 -8.92 11.82 21.58
N LEU A 208 -10.21 11.60 21.37
CA LEU A 208 -11.12 11.15 22.42
C LEU A 208 -11.20 9.62 22.42
N ARG A 209 -11.54 9.03 23.59
CA ARG A 209 -11.66 7.58 23.74
C ARG A 209 -12.72 6.94 22.81
N SER A 210 -13.66 7.76 22.32
CA SER A 210 -14.73 7.35 21.38
C SER A 210 -14.35 7.44 19.92
N ASP A 211 -13.17 7.96 19.60
CA ASP A 211 -12.81 8.22 18.20
C ASP A 211 -12.51 6.93 17.42
N MET A 212 -12.98 6.91 16.19
CA MET A 212 -12.57 5.95 15.16
C MET A 212 -11.48 6.60 14.31
N VAL A 213 -10.34 5.94 14.17
CA VAL A 213 -9.16 6.48 13.46
C VAL A 213 -8.83 5.66 12.24
N GLY A 214 -8.27 6.31 11.22
CA GLY A 214 -7.78 5.65 10.01
C GLY A 214 -6.57 4.77 10.28
N ARG A 215 -6.59 3.51 9.83
CA ARG A 215 -5.49 2.54 10.01
C ARG A 215 -4.59 2.39 8.81
N SER A 216 -5.11 2.64 7.64
CA SER A 216 -4.39 2.56 6.37
C SER A 216 -5.03 3.46 5.33
N GLY A 217 -4.38 3.59 4.17
CA GLY A 217 -4.91 4.32 3.03
C GLY A 217 -5.23 5.79 3.33
N LEU A 218 -6.13 6.36 2.54
CA LEU A 218 -6.58 7.75 2.68
C LEU A 218 -7.29 8.03 4.01
N GLU A 219 -7.95 7.01 4.59
CA GLU A 219 -8.56 7.14 5.92
C GLU A 219 -7.51 7.50 6.98
N ARG A 220 -6.28 6.99 6.87
CA ARG A 220 -5.18 7.30 7.77
C ARG A 220 -4.47 8.60 7.39
N GLU A 221 -4.17 8.78 6.12
CA GLU A 221 -3.38 9.93 5.64
C GLU A 221 -4.10 11.25 5.90
N TYR A 222 -5.42 11.26 5.69
CA TYR A 222 -6.29 12.43 5.87
C TYR A 222 -7.16 12.32 7.13
N ASP A 223 -6.75 11.53 8.15
CA ASP A 223 -7.57 11.32 9.35
C ASP A 223 -7.94 12.63 10.05
N LYS A 224 -6.99 13.55 10.13
CA LYS A 224 -7.19 14.85 10.79
C LYS A 224 -8.31 15.68 10.15
N GLU A 225 -8.35 15.71 8.81
CA GLU A 225 -9.35 16.46 8.04
C GLU A 225 -10.70 15.73 8.00
N LEU A 226 -10.65 14.40 7.87
CA LEU A 226 -11.86 13.58 7.76
C LEU A 226 -12.59 13.39 9.08
N ARG A 227 -11.89 13.25 10.20
CA ARG A 227 -12.47 12.87 11.50
C ARG A 227 -13.45 13.92 12.06
N GLY A 228 -13.18 15.20 11.81
CA GLY A 228 -13.93 16.29 12.45
C GLY A 228 -13.55 16.47 13.93
N LYS A 229 -14.42 17.12 14.68
CA LYS A 229 -14.24 17.38 16.10
C LYS A 229 -15.51 16.99 16.84
N ALA A 230 -15.41 16.02 17.73
CA ALA A 230 -16.56 15.59 18.52
C ALA A 230 -17.06 16.71 19.46
N GLY A 231 -18.36 16.79 19.63
CA GLY A 231 -19.00 17.62 20.63
C GLY A 231 -18.83 17.02 22.02
N VAL A 232 -18.72 17.87 23.03
CA VAL A 232 -18.62 17.44 24.43
C VAL A 232 -19.59 18.25 25.25
N THR A 233 -20.62 17.57 25.79
CA THR A 233 -21.54 18.16 26.78
C THR A 233 -21.13 17.69 28.17
N ARG A 234 -20.84 18.64 29.05
CA ARG A 234 -20.50 18.39 30.45
C ARG A 234 -21.71 18.64 31.31
N TYR A 235 -22.09 17.65 32.08
CA TYR A 235 -23.18 17.73 33.05
C TYR A 235 -22.61 17.73 34.47
N GLU A 236 -23.11 18.60 35.32
CA GLU A 236 -22.88 18.50 36.76
C GLU A 236 -23.72 17.35 37.33
N VAL A 237 -23.08 16.48 38.12
CA VAL A 237 -23.74 15.33 38.72
C VAL A 237 -23.60 15.33 40.24
N ASP A 238 -24.59 14.82 40.95
CA ASP A 238 -24.49 14.60 42.39
C ASP A 238 -23.68 13.34 42.70
N ASN A 239 -23.48 13.04 43.98
CA ASN A 239 -22.76 11.88 44.48
C ASN A 239 -23.38 10.52 44.10
N LEU A 240 -24.59 10.52 43.54
CA LEU A 240 -25.27 9.35 43.00
C LEU A 240 -25.26 9.30 41.47
N GLY A 241 -24.51 10.23 40.84
CA GLY A 241 -24.39 10.32 39.37
C GLY A 241 -25.66 10.92 38.69
N ARG A 242 -26.57 11.56 39.46
CA ARG A 242 -27.76 12.19 38.87
C ARG A 242 -27.42 13.58 38.37
N VAL A 243 -27.84 13.92 37.17
CA VAL A 243 -27.62 15.24 36.55
C VAL A 243 -28.37 16.31 37.37
N ILE A 244 -27.61 17.28 37.88
CA ILE A 244 -28.15 18.43 38.63
C ILE A 244 -28.05 19.73 37.82
N GLY A 245 -27.23 19.76 36.76
CA GLY A 245 -27.10 20.91 35.88
C GLY A 245 -26.33 20.59 34.62
N LYS A 246 -26.36 21.53 33.66
CA LYS A 246 -25.51 21.50 32.44
C LYS A 246 -24.43 22.58 32.59
N ALA A 247 -23.17 22.17 32.70
CA ALA A 247 -22.07 23.10 32.93
C ALA A 247 -21.63 23.76 31.60
N THR A 248 -21.30 22.95 30.57
CA THR A 248 -20.83 23.44 29.26
C THR A 248 -21.24 22.49 28.15
N SER A 249 -21.33 23.01 26.91
CA SER A 249 -21.58 22.21 25.73
C SER A 249 -20.79 22.77 24.54
N ASP A 250 -19.90 21.97 24.01
CA ASP A 250 -19.20 22.23 22.75
C ASP A 250 -19.93 21.40 21.67
N ALA A 251 -20.37 22.05 20.58
CA ALA A 251 -21.06 21.33 19.49
C ALA A 251 -20.09 20.49 18.68
N ALA A 252 -20.55 19.37 18.13
CA ALA A 252 -19.80 18.57 17.20
C ALA A 252 -19.59 19.33 15.87
N GLU A 253 -18.38 19.24 15.32
CA GLU A 253 -18.00 19.79 14.02
C GLU A 253 -17.71 18.63 13.07
N SER A 254 -18.54 18.45 12.03
CA SER A 254 -18.34 17.40 11.03
C SER A 254 -16.99 17.53 10.30
N GLY A 255 -16.41 16.42 9.92
CA GLY A 255 -15.16 16.37 9.16
C GLY A 255 -15.30 16.92 7.74
N SER A 256 -14.20 17.38 7.18
CA SER A 256 -14.13 17.85 5.80
C SER A 256 -14.16 16.69 4.81
N ASN A 257 -14.72 16.92 3.62
CA ASN A 257 -14.76 15.95 2.55
C ASN A 257 -13.45 15.98 1.76
N LEU A 258 -12.91 14.80 1.42
CA LEU A 258 -11.76 14.66 0.54
C LEU A 258 -12.22 14.33 -0.88
N VAL A 259 -11.95 15.21 -1.83
CA VAL A 259 -12.08 14.91 -3.26
C VAL A 259 -10.77 14.33 -3.75
N THR A 260 -10.82 13.14 -4.36
CA THR A 260 -9.66 12.46 -4.91
C THR A 260 -9.52 12.68 -6.42
N SER A 261 -8.38 12.28 -6.99
CA SER A 261 -8.16 12.19 -8.44
C SER A 261 -8.63 10.85 -9.02
N ILE A 262 -9.01 9.89 -8.20
CA ILE A 262 -9.54 8.60 -8.64
C ILE A 262 -10.82 8.82 -9.45
N ASP A 263 -10.89 8.24 -10.65
CA ASP A 263 -12.15 8.06 -11.36
C ASP A 263 -12.62 6.60 -11.15
N SER A 264 -13.70 6.43 -10.43
CA SER A 264 -14.21 5.10 -10.06
C SER A 264 -14.52 4.19 -11.25
N ARG A 265 -14.79 4.77 -12.44
CA ARG A 265 -14.99 4.01 -13.68
C ARG A 265 -13.67 3.45 -14.22
N VAL A 266 -12.63 4.29 -14.25
CA VAL A 266 -11.28 3.88 -14.67
C VAL A 266 -10.70 2.88 -13.67
N GLN A 267 -10.91 3.11 -12.37
CA GLN A 267 -10.52 2.18 -11.30
C GLN A 267 -11.14 0.80 -11.53
N ARG A 268 -12.46 0.74 -11.81
CA ARG A 268 -13.17 -0.52 -12.08
C ARG A 268 -12.62 -1.25 -13.31
N VAL A 269 -12.28 -0.52 -14.36
CA VAL A 269 -11.66 -1.12 -15.55
C VAL A 269 -10.28 -1.68 -15.21
N ALA A 270 -9.45 -0.92 -14.50
CA ALA A 270 -8.10 -1.35 -14.10
C ALA A 270 -8.14 -2.62 -13.23
N GLU A 271 -9.03 -2.67 -12.24
CA GLU A 271 -9.24 -3.86 -11.38
C GLU A 271 -9.68 -5.08 -12.19
N ASN A 272 -10.66 -4.90 -13.09
CA ASN A 272 -11.19 -5.98 -13.91
C ASN A 272 -10.15 -6.52 -14.90
N GLU A 273 -9.39 -5.65 -15.55
CA GLU A 273 -8.36 -6.05 -16.50
C GLU A 273 -7.17 -6.72 -15.80
N LEU A 274 -6.79 -6.28 -14.58
CA LEU A 274 -5.79 -6.97 -13.75
C LEU A 274 -6.27 -8.39 -13.39
N ASP A 275 -7.51 -8.53 -12.92
CA ASP A 275 -8.09 -9.84 -12.56
C ASP A 275 -8.14 -10.78 -13.76
N LYS A 276 -8.57 -10.29 -14.94
CA LYS A 276 -8.59 -11.06 -16.19
C LYS A 276 -7.18 -11.50 -16.59
N ALA A 277 -6.21 -10.58 -16.56
CA ALA A 277 -4.83 -10.88 -16.92
C ALA A 277 -4.22 -11.96 -16.01
N MET A 278 -4.44 -11.85 -14.70
CA MET A 278 -4.00 -12.87 -13.73
C MET A 278 -4.67 -14.22 -13.97
N LYS A 279 -5.98 -14.25 -14.23
CA LYS A 279 -6.71 -15.48 -14.55
C LYS A 279 -6.24 -16.11 -15.87
N ALA A 280 -5.98 -15.31 -16.89
CA ALA A 280 -5.45 -15.77 -18.17
C ALA A 280 -4.03 -16.36 -18.01
N ALA A 281 -3.16 -15.70 -17.25
CA ALA A 281 -1.81 -16.19 -16.98
C ALA A 281 -1.83 -17.56 -16.29
N ARG A 282 -2.73 -17.78 -15.31
CA ARG A 282 -2.88 -19.07 -14.61
C ARG A 282 -3.27 -20.24 -15.53
N GLN A 283 -3.75 -19.96 -16.74
CA GLN A 283 -4.05 -21.01 -17.75
C GLN A 283 -2.87 -21.29 -18.68
N GLN A 284 -1.78 -20.52 -18.59
CA GLN A 284 -0.60 -20.69 -19.43
C GLN A 284 0.45 -21.54 -18.72
N TYR A 285 1.08 -22.43 -19.50
CA TYR A 285 2.14 -23.32 -18.99
C TYR A 285 3.50 -22.66 -19.11
N ASP A 286 4.26 -22.70 -18.04
CA ASP A 286 5.65 -22.26 -18.02
C ASP A 286 6.58 -23.44 -18.34
N SER A 287 7.25 -23.37 -19.46
CA SER A 287 8.17 -24.41 -19.92
C SER A 287 9.45 -24.53 -19.06
N ILE A 288 9.76 -23.52 -18.26
CA ILE A 288 10.96 -23.49 -17.39
C ILE A 288 10.67 -24.22 -16.06
N THR A 289 9.56 -23.91 -15.43
CA THR A 289 9.19 -24.53 -14.14
C THR A 289 8.36 -25.80 -14.30
N HIS A 290 7.86 -26.09 -15.52
CA HIS A 290 6.99 -27.21 -15.82
C HIS A 290 5.67 -27.20 -15.05
N GLU A 291 5.16 -26.01 -14.73
CA GLU A 291 3.89 -25.77 -14.06
C GLU A 291 3.15 -24.61 -14.77
N ASN A 292 1.85 -24.45 -14.52
CA ASN A 292 1.15 -23.23 -14.93
C ASN A 292 1.64 -22.06 -14.11
N TYR A 293 1.60 -20.86 -14.70
CA TYR A 293 1.95 -19.64 -13.94
C TYR A 293 1.03 -19.48 -12.73
N LYS A 294 1.62 -19.08 -11.61
CA LYS A 294 0.88 -18.84 -10.35
C LYS A 294 0.06 -17.56 -10.42
N ALA A 295 0.62 -16.53 -11.01
CA ALA A 295 0.03 -15.21 -11.14
C ALA A 295 -0.72 -14.79 -9.86
N ASP A 296 -0.02 -14.90 -8.72
CA ASP A 296 -0.59 -14.84 -7.36
C ASP A 296 -0.98 -13.42 -6.95
N SER A 297 -0.29 -12.43 -7.52
CA SER A 297 -0.50 -11.03 -7.14
C SER A 297 -0.13 -10.07 -8.27
N GLY A 298 -0.66 -8.83 -8.19
CA GLY A 298 -0.35 -7.81 -9.18
C GLY A 298 -0.82 -6.42 -8.78
N ALA A 299 -0.42 -5.43 -9.57
CA ALA A 299 -0.85 -4.05 -9.40
C ALA A 299 -0.98 -3.34 -10.75
N VAL A 300 -1.87 -2.35 -10.79
CA VAL A 300 -2.04 -1.41 -11.91
C VAL A 300 -2.10 0.00 -11.35
N ILE A 301 -1.39 0.91 -12.00
CA ILE A 301 -1.48 2.36 -11.76
C ILE A 301 -1.82 3.05 -13.07
N VAL A 302 -2.82 3.92 -13.03
CA VAL A 302 -3.12 4.90 -14.08
C VAL A 302 -2.88 6.28 -13.49
N MET A 303 -1.90 7.02 -14.03
CA MET A 303 -1.48 8.32 -13.49
C MET A 303 -1.43 9.37 -14.59
N GLU A 304 -1.84 10.59 -14.30
CA GLU A 304 -1.70 11.73 -15.22
C GLU A 304 -0.21 12.12 -15.34
N ALA A 305 0.31 12.08 -16.57
CA ALA A 305 1.73 12.32 -16.82
C ALA A 305 2.22 13.74 -16.47
N LYS A 306 1.31 14.75 -16.49
CA LYS A 306 1.65 16.17 -16.30
C LYS A 306 1.33 16.73 -14.93
N THR A 307 0.75 15.94 -14.05
CA THR A 307 0.34 16.38 -12.71
C THR A 307 0.73 15.42 -11.60
N GLY A 308 1.05 14.16 -11.94
CA GLY A 308 1.26 13.08 -10.97
C GLY A 308 -0.04 12.59 -10.31
N ARG A 309 -1.22 13.08 -10.71
CA ARG A 309 -2.49 12.67 -10.13
C ARG A 309 -2.82 11.23 -10.51
N ILE A 310 -3.12 10.42 -9.50
CA ILE A 310 -3.46 9.00 -9.69
C ILE A 310 -4.94 8.89 -9.99
N VAL A 311 -5.26 8.42 -11.18
CA VAL A 311 -6.63 8.23 -11.69
C VAL A 311 -7.20 6.87 -11.31
N ALA A 312 -6.34 5.86 -11.24
CA ALA A 312 -6.68 4.53 -10.74
C ALA A 312 -5.46 3.86 -10.13
N MET A 313 -5.66 3.11 -9.05
CA MET A 313 -4.65 2.32 -8.38
C MET A 313 -5.28 1.02 -7.91
N ALA A 314 -5.02 -0.08 -8.63
CA ALA A 314 -5.53 -1.40 -8.30
C ALA A 314 -4.43 -2.29 -7.74
N SER A 315 -4.77 -3.10 -6.74
CA SER A 315 -3.89 -4.12 -6.14
C SER A 315 -4.65 -5.43 -5.99
N ALA A 316 -4.04 -6.53 -6.36
CA ALA A 316 -4.61 -7.87 -6.25
C ALA A 316 -3.66 -8.82 -5.51
N PRO A 317 -4.19 -9.73 -4.66
CA PRO A 317 -5.59 -9.84 -4.29
C PRO A 317 -6.10 -8.63 -3.51
N THR A 318 -7.41 -8.46 -3.49
CA THR A 318 -8.08 -7.36 -2.79
C THR A 318 -9.09 -7.91 -1.77
N TYR A 319 -9.75 -7.02 -1.03
CA TYR A 319 -10.75 -7.35 -0.02
C TYR A 319 -11.91 -6.35 -0.04
N ASP A 320 -13.01 -6.66 0.64
CA ASP A 320 -14.08 -5.69 0.86
C ASP A 320 -13.78 -4.87 2.13
N PRO A 321 -13.59 -3.54 2.04
CA PRO A 321 -13.31 -2.72 3.21
C PRO A 321 -14.46 -2.67 4.23
N ASN A 322 -15.70 -3.00 3.82
CA ASN A 322 -16.85 -3.06 4.73
C ASN A 322 -16.71 -4.16 5.80
N VAL A 323 -15.85 -5.17 5.62
CA VAL A 323 -15.61 -6.20 6.65
C VAL A 323 -15.05 -5.65 7.97
N TRP A 324 -14.53 -4.43 7.97
CA TRP A 324 -14.01 -3.75 9.16
C TRP A 324 -15.09 -2.92 9.90
N VAL A 325 -16.20 -2.61 9.24
CA VAL A 325 -17.27 -1.80 9.80
C VAL A 325 -17.99 -2.57 10.91
N GLY A 326 -18.20 -1.93 12.05
CA GLY A 326 -18.81 -2.58 13.22
C GLY A 326 -17.93 -3.66 13.90
N GLY A 327 -16.67 -3.79 13.48
CA GLY A 327 -15.71 -4.78 13.96
C GLY A 327 -15.62 -6.03 13.09
N ILE A 328 -14.40 -6.42 12.77
CA ILE A 328 -14.12 -7.56 11.86
C ILE A 328 -14.47 -8.91 12.52
N SER A 329 -15.02 -9.85 11.75
CA SER A 329 -15.25 -11.22 12.20
C SER A 329 -13.93 -12.03 12.26
N ALA A 330 -13.86 -13.08 13.11
CA ALA A 330 -12.72 -14.00 13.17
C ALA A 330 -12.43 -14.67 11.81
N LYS A 331 -13.48 -14.99 11.07
CA LYS A 331 -13.40 -15.60 9.73
C LYS A 331 -12.74 -14.65 8.74
N ASP A 332 -13.22 -13.41 8.67
CA ASP A 332 -12.71 -12.41 7.74
C ASP A 332 -11.29 -11.96 8.10
N TYR A 333 -11.02 -11.78 9.40
CA TYR A 333 -9.67 -11.49 9.87
C TYR A 333 -8.67 -12.59 9.45
N LYS A 334 -9.04 -13.86 9.65
CA LYS A 334 -8.22 -15.00 9.21
C LYS A 334 -8.06 -15.05 7.68
N ALA A 335 -9.10 -14.72 6.93
CA ALA A 335 -9.04 -14.63 5.47
C ALA A 335 -8.07 -13.54 4.98
N LEU A 336 -7.99 -12.42 5.71
CA LEU A 336 -7.12 -11.29 5.35
C LEU A 336 -5.67 -11.45 5.81
N THR A 337 -5.41 -12.15 6.94
CA THR A 337 -4.10 -12.19 7.59
C THR A 337 -3.47 -13.58 7.63
N GLY A 338 -4.19 -14.62 7.21
CA GLY A 338 -3.70 -16.02 7.22
C GLY A 338 -2.50 -16.21 6.28
N LYS A 339 -1.66 -17.21 6.55
CA LYS A 339 -0.45 -17.50 5.77
C LYS A 339 -0.70 -17.74 4.27
N ASN A 340 -1.91 -18.19 3.91
CA ASN A 340 -2.31 -18.48 2.51
C ASN A 340 -3.27 -17.42 1.96
N SER A 341 -3.31 -16.21 2.54
CA SER A 341 -4.19 -15.12 2.11
C SER A 341 -3.63 -14.34 0.92
N ASP A 342 -2.36 -14.56 0.57
CA ASP A 342 -1.61 -13.73 -0.37
C ASP A 342 -1.66 -12.22 -0.03
N TYR A 343 -1.81 -11.91 1.27
CA TYR A 343 -1.74 -10.56 1.84
C TYR A 343 -2.62 -9.51 1.13
N PRO A 344 -3.96 -9.65 1.13
CA PRO A 344 -4.87 -8.72 0.43
C PRO A 344 -4.87 -7.30 1.02
N LEU A 345 -4.41 -7.13 2.26
CA LEU A 345 -4.26 -5.80 2.88
C LEU A 345 -3.10 -4.98 2.31
N LEU A 346 -2.15 -5.64 1.64
CA LEU A 346 -0.97 -4.98 1.08
C LEU A 346 -1.34 -4.17 -0.16
N ASN A 347 -1.06 -2.88 -0.18
CA ASN A 347 -1.15 -2.06 -1.39
C ASN A 347 0.09 -2.28 -2.26
N ARG A 348 0.01 -3.20 -3.21
CA ARG A 348 1.14 -3.57 -4.05
C ARG A 348 1.61 -2.48 -4.99
N ALA A 349 0.80 -1.47 -5.22
CA ALA A 349 1.20 -0.33 -6.04
C ALA A 349 2.34 0.50 -5.38
N ILE A 350 2.34 0.57 -4.03
CA ILE A 350 3.31 1.36 -3.25
C ILE A 350 4.18 0.52 -2.31
N GLN A 351 3.79 -0.72 -2.03
CA GLN A 351 4.48 -1.62 -1.10
C GLN A 351 5.01 -2.90 -1.79
N GLY A 352 4.52 -3.22 -2.99
CA GLY A 352 5.01 -4.34 -3.77
C GLY A 352 6.39 -4.03 -4.34
N GLN A 353 7.40 -4.79 -3.90
CA GLN A 353 8.76 -4.65 -4.38
C GLN A 353 9.13 -5.84 -5.27
N ALA A 354 9.55 -5.56 -6.50
CA ALA A 354 10.04 -6.58 -7.42
C ALA A 354 11.19 -6.03 -8.26
N ALA A 355 12.01 -6.93 -8.77
CA ALA A 355 12.98 -6.57 -9.79
C ALA A 355 12.22 -6.03 -11.03
N PRO A 356 12.61 -4.87 -11.57
CA PRO A 356 11.92 -4.27 -12.71
C PRO A 356 12.22 -4.99 -14.05
N GLY A 357 13.31 -5.72 -14.11
CA GLY A 357 13.80 -6.26 -15.37
C GLY A 357 14.01 -5.16 -16.40
N SER A 358 13.74 -5.44 -17.65
CA SER A 358 14.00 -4.52 -18.77
C SER A 358 13.23 -3.19 -18.73
N THR A 359 12.27 -2.95 -17.82
CA THR A 359 11.71 -1.60 -17.63
C THR A 359 12.75 -0.65 -17.04
N PHE A 360 13.72 -1.15 -16.29
CA PHE A 360 14.85 -0.40 -15.77
C PHE A 360 15.77 0.19 -16.85
N LYS A 361 15.72 -0.31 -18.09
CA LYS A 361 16.57 0.17 -19.18
C LYS A 361 16.37 1.65 -19.53
N VAL A 362 15.28 2.28 -19.11
CA VAL A 362 15.11 3.74 -19.16
C VAL A 362 16.21 4.43 -18.34
N VAL A 363 16.49 3.94 -17.14
CA VAL A 363 17.53 4.44 -16.24
C VAL A 363 18.91 4.10 -16.78
N SER A 364 19.10 2.86 -17.24
CA SER A 364 20.40 2.39 -17.79
C SER A 364 20.80 3.12 -19.06
N THR A 365 19.83 3.47 -19.91
CA THR A 365 20.06 4.30 -21.10
C THR A 365 20.50 5.71 -20.71
N ALA A 366 19.82 6.32 -19.72
CA ALA A 366 20.22 7.61 -19.18
C ALA A 366 21.63 7.56 -18.60
N ALA A 367 21.95 6.52 -17.84
CA ALA A 367 23.27 6.30 -17.25
C ALA A 367 24.37 6.18 -18.32
N ALA A 368 24.10 5.42 -19.39
CA ALA A 368 25.02 5.26 -20.51
C ALA A 368 25.30 6.60 -21.20
N VAL A 369 24.27 7.39 -21.50
CA VAL A 369 24.44 8.71 -22.10
C VAL A 369 25.22 9.64 -21.16
N ASN A 370 24.94 9.63 -19.87
CA ASN A 370 25.68 10.42 -18.87
C ASN A 370 27.12 9.98 -18.70
N ALA A 371 27.45 8.69 -18.99
CA ALA A 371 28.81 8.16 -19.03
C ALA A 371 29.54 8.50 -20.34
N GLY A 372 28.87 9.18 -21.30
CA GLY A 372 29.46 9.65 -22.56
C GLY A 372 29.29 8.68 -23.75
N TYR A 373 28.42 7.66 -23.63
CA TYR A 373 28.11 6.79 -24.77
C TYR A 373 27.13 7.50 -25.72
N ALA A 374 27.46 7.49 -27.01
CA ALA A 374 26.70 8.18 -28.04
C ALA A 374 25.37 7.48 -28.28
N TRP A 375 24.28 8.25 -28.44
CA TRP A 375 22.93 7.73 -28.73
C TRP A 375 22.88 6.88 -30.00
N ASP A 376 23.56 7.35 -31.07
CA ASP A 376 23.66 6.70 -32.41
C ASP A 376 24.89 5.85 -32.57
N GLY A 377 25.65 5.56 -31.50
CA GLY A 377 26.81 4.70 -31.53
C GLY A 377 26.46 3.27 -31.92
N GLY A 378 27.40 2.55 -32.54
CA GLY A 378 27.25 1.11 -32.81
C GLY A 378 27.61 0.27 -31.57
N TYR A 379 26.64 -0.54 -31.09
CA TYR A 379 26.82 -1.43 -29.96
C TYR A 379 26.44 -2.85 -30.35
N PRO A 380 27.31 -3.86 -30.10
CA PRO A 380 27.07 -5.24 -30.49
C PRO A 380 25.93 -5.83 -29.64
N CYS A 381 24.78 -6.15 -30.29
CA CYS A 381 23.71 -6.92 -29.74
C CYS A 381 23.87 -8.39 -30.13
N THR A 382 24.55 -9.14 -29.29
CA THR A 382 24.88 -10.55 -29.55
C THR A 382 23.89 -11.47 -28.78
N SER A 383 23.88 -12.76 -29.12
CA SER A 383 23.03 -13.75 -28.42
C SER A 383 23.48 -13.97 -26.96
N SER A 384 24.75 -13.68 -26.64
CA SER A 384 25.27 -13.82 -25.27
C SER A 384 26.47 -12.91 -25.04
N TYR A 385 26.77 -12.66 -23.75
CA TYR A 385 27.89 -11.90 -23.24
C TYR A 385 28.59 -12.69 -22.12
N SER A 386 29.89 -12.84 -22.20
CA SER A 386 30.66 -13.66 -21.23
C SER A 386 31.46 -12.78 -20.29
N VAL A 387 31.31 -13.02 -19.00
CA VAL A 387 31.99 -12.29 -17.92
C VAL A 387 32.34 -13.24 -16.79
N GLY A 388 33.56 -13.15 -16.27
CA GLY A 388 33.98 -13.92 -15.08
C GLY A 388 33.80 -15.43 -15.23
N GLY A 389 33.83 -15.98 -16.45
CA GLY A 389 33.57 -17.39 -16.73
C GLY A 389 32.07 -17.77 -16.77
N GLN A 390 31.17 -16.82 -16.60
CA GLN A 390 29.72 -17.02 -16.75
C GLN A 390 29.22 -16.44 -18.08
N VAL A 391 28.19 -17.05 -18.65
CA VAL A 391 27.57 -16.65 -19.91
C VAL A 391 26.19 -16.07 -19.61
N PHE A 392 26.04 -14.78 -19.84
CA PHE A 392 24.77 -14.06 -19.80
C PHE A 392 24.13 -14.06 -21.18
N LYS A 393 22.87 -14.40 -21.28
CA LYS A 393 22.17 -14.54 -22.57
C LYS A 393 21.27 -13.32 -22.80
N ASN A 394 21.14 -12.94 -24.09
CA ASN A 394 20.03 -12.14 -24.53
C ASN A 394 18.74 -12.98 -24.49
N PHE A 395 17.57 -12.34 -24.41
CA PHE A 395 16.29 -13.05 -24.37
C PHE A 395 16.18 -14.01 -25.58
N GLU A 396 15.87 -15.27 -25.33
CA GLU A 396 15.83 -16.36 -26.33
C GLU A 396 17.08 -16.48 -27.23
N GLY A 397 18.19 -15.84 -26.86
CA GLY A 397 19.41 -15.84 -27.65
C GLY A 397 19.36 -14.98 -28.91
N GLU A 398 18.47 -14.00 -28.97
CA GLU A 398 18.35 -13.06 -30.10
C GLU A 398 19.67 -12.32 -30.37
N ASN A 399 19.94 -12.06 -31.67
CA ASN A 399 21.11 -11.34 -32.14
C ASN A 399 20.66 -10.33 -33.21
N PHE A 400 20.93 -9.05 -32.97
CA PHE A 400 20.55 -7.97 -33.88
C PHE A 400 21.79 -7.29 -34.52
N GLY A 401 23.01 -7.83 -34.34
CA GLY A 401 24.24 -7.22 -34.82
C GLY A 401 24.56 -5.91 -34.12
N ASP A 402 25.26 -5.02 -34.82
CA ASP A 402 25.56 -3.69 -34.29
C ASP A 402 24.36 -2.76 -34.42
N ILE A 403 23.88 -2.25 -33.29
CA ILE A 403 22.71 -1.42 -33.21
C ILE A 403 22.95 -0.16 -32.36
N SER A 404 22.15 0.88 -32.60
CA SER A 404 22.20 2.09 -31.77
C SER A 404 21.60 1.86 -30.36
N LEU A 405 21.88 2.77 -29.43
CA LEU A 405 21.34 2.73 -28.07
C LEU A 405 19.82 2.79 -28.07
N GLY A 406 19.23 3.62 -28.95
CA GLY A 406 17.78 3.69 -29.15
C GLY A 406 17.18 2.36 -29.65
N ARG A 407 17.84 1.71 -30.60
CA ARG A 407 17.39 0.40 -31.09
C ARG A 407 17.56 -0.69 -30.02
N ALA A 408 18.63 -0.66 -29.23
CA ALA A 408 18.84 -1.58 -28.11
C ALA A 408 17.74 -1.45 -27.05
N LEU A 409 17.27 -0.22 -26.79
CA LEU A 409 16.13 0.03 -25.90
C LEU A 409 14.82 -0.51 -26.48
N GLU A 410 14.59 -0.33 -27.79
CA GLU A 410 13.40 -0.77 -28.53
C GLU A 410 13.24 -2.30 -28.57
N VAL A 411 14.32 -3.02 -28.93
CA VAL A 411 14.33 -4.49 -28.99
C VAL A 411 14.66 -5.15 -27.66
N SER A 412 14.94 -4.30 -26.63
CA SER A 412 15.32 -4.77 -25.29
C SER A 412 16.59 -5.60 -25.22
N CYS A 413 17.61 -5.31 -26.06
CA CYS A 413 18.84 -6.07 -26.10
C CYS A 413 19.64 -6.00 -24.79
N ASP A 414 19.71 -7.10 -24.04
CA ASP A 414 20.41 -7.17 -22.75
C ASP A 414 21.92 -7.05 -22.92
N THR A 415 22.48 -7.71 -23.95
CA THR A 415 23.93 -7.79 -24.15
C THR A 415 24.59 -6.44 -24.45
N VAL A 416 23.87 -5.49 -25.04
CA VAL A 416 24.33 -4.10 -25.16
C VAL A 416 24.53 -3.49 -23.77
N PHE A 417 23.51 -3.59 -22.89
CA PHE A 417 23.59 -3.01 -21.54
C PHE A 417 24.60 -3.72 -20.65
N TYR A 418 24.74 -5.05 -20.77
CA TYR A 418 25.83 -5.80 -20.12
C TYR A 418 27.18 -5.23 -20.50
N GLY A 419 27.46 -5.04 -21.80
CA GLY A 419 28.73 -4.52 -22.27
C GLY A 419 29.01 -3.08 -21.88
N LEU A 420 27.95 -2.25 -21.70
CA LEU A 420 28.09 -0.89 -21.21
C LEU A 420 28.44 -0.88 -19.71
N ALA A 421 27.72 -1.64 -18.90
CA ALA A 421 27.95 -1.76 -17.47
C ALA A 421 29.31 -2.36 -17.14
N ASP A 422 29.71 -3.42 -17.84
CA ASP A 422 31.02 -4.04 -17.71
C ASP A 422 32.18 -3.04 -17.99
N ARG A 423 32.05 -2.25 -19.06
CA ARG A 423 33.02 -1.21 -19.36
C ARG A 423 33.11 -0.14 -18.27
N GLU A 424 31.98 0.30 -17.73
CA GLU A 424 31.97 1.28 -16.63
C GLU A 424 32.55 0.68 -15.36
N TRP A 425 32.18 -0.55 -14.99
CA TRP A 425 32.73 -1.25 -13.84
C TRP A 425 34.27 -1.36 -13.91
N LYS A 426 34.81 -1.68 -15.08
CA LYS A 426 36.29 -1.71 -15.31
C LYS A 426 36.93 -0.34 -15.20
N LYS A 427 36.30 0.71 -15.74
CA LYS A 427 36.76 2.11 -15.62
C LYS A 427 36.72 2.60 -14.17
N ASP A 428 35.77 2.10 -13.37
CA ASP A 428 35.61 2.43 -11.98
C ASP A 428 36.50 1.61 -11.03
N GLY A 429 37.50 0.91 -11.57
CA GLY A 429 38.53 0.18 -10.81
C GLY A 429 38.12 -1.25 -10.42
N GLY A 430 37.03 -1.78 -10.99
CA GLY A 430 36.60 -3.16 -10.82
C GLY A 430 36.20 -3.50 -9.39
N ILE A 431 36.60 -4.70 -8.93
CA ILE A 431 36.27 -5.24 -7.63
C ILE A 431 36.93 -4.51 -6.44
N ASN A 432 38.08 -3.86 -6.68
CA ASN A 432 38.88 -3.17 -5.65
C ASN A 432 39.18 -1.73 -6.10
N PRO A 433 38.20 -0.86 -6.28
CA PRO A 433 38.42 0.51 -6.69
C PRO A 433 39.21 1.29 -5.62
N LYS A 434 39.99 2.26 -6.01
CA LYS A 434 40.59 3.20 -5.08
C LYS A 434 39.54 4.19 -4.57
N PRO A 435 39.70 4.72 -3.35
CA PRO A 435 38.80 5.75 -2.83
C PRO A 435 38.69 6.94 -3.79
N GLY A 436 37.43 7.29 -4.17
CA GLY A 436 37.16 8.39 -5.09
C GLY A 436 37.24 8.05 -6.58
N GLU A 437 37.67 6.85 -6.98
CA GLU A 437 37.71 6.41 -8.38
C GLU A 437 36.31 6.05 -8.96
N PRO A 438 35.40 5.32 -8.22
CA PRO A 438 34.14 4.93 -8.81
C PRO A 438 33.29 6.14 -9.13
N ARG A 439 32.83 6.24 -10.35
CA ARG A 439 31.86 7.24 -10.82
C ARG A 439 30.44 6.70 -10.64
N ASP A 440 30.29 5.37 -10.67
CA ASP A 440 29.08 4.60 -10.43
C ASP A 440 27.86 5.18 -11.21
N TYR A 441 28.04 5.46 -12.51
CA TYR A 441 27.04 6.15 -13.33
C TYR A 441 25.67 5.49 -13.29
N PHE A 442 25.60 4.15 -13.31
CA PHE A 442 24.33 3.42 -13.28
C PHE A 442 23.60 3.62 -11.96
N PHE A 443 24.27 3.45 -10.82
CA PHE A 443 23.66 3.64 -9.50
C PHE A 443 23.33 5.11 -9.23
N LYS A 444 24.25 6.01 -9.57
CA LYS A 444 24.05 7.45 -9.39
C LYS A 444 22.85 7.96 -10.20
N THR A 445 22.71 7.51 -11.46
CA THR A 445 21.58 7.88 -12.29
C THR A 445 20.27 7.32 -11.72
N ALA A 446 20.24 6.09 -11.20
CA ALA A 446 19.06 5.55 -10.54
C ALA A 446 18.61 6.38 -9.33
N HIS A 447 19.55 6.78 -8.47
CA HIS A 447 19.25 7.70 -7.36
C HIS A 447 18.74 9.08 -7.85
N GLN A 448 19.28 9.58 -8.95
CA GLN A 448 18.83 10.83 -9.58
C GLN A 448 17.42 10.70 -10.19
N PHE A 449 17.01 9.50 -10.61
CA PHE A 449 15.64 9.16 -10.99
C PHE A 449 14.72 8.92 -9.78
N GLY A 450 15.21 9.07 -8.56
CA GLY A 450 14.43 8.92 -7.34
C GLY A 450 14.28 7.50 -6.83
N LEU A 451 14.91 6.52 -7.45
CA LEU A 451 14.89 5.14 -6.95
C LEU A 451 15.67 5.01 -5.64
N GLY A 452 15.26 4.08 -4.80
CA GLY A 452 15.78 3.89 -3.45
C GLY A 452 15.24 4.91 -2.42
N LYS A 453 14.18 5.67 -2.77
CA LYS A 453 13.49 6.64 -1.90
C LYS A 453 11.99 6.55 -2.10
N GLU A 454 11.24 7.02 -1.11
CA GLU A 454 9.80 7.22 -1.23
C GLU A 454 9.49 8.26 -2.31
N THR A 455 8.41 8.07 -3.06
CA THR A 455 7.91 9.04 -4.05
C THR A 455 7.22 10.20 -3.37
N GLY A 456 6.77 9.99 -2.13
CA GLY A 456 6.00 10.93 -1.33
C GLY A 456 4.52 10.97 -1.73
N VAL A 457 4.00 9.86 -2.24
CA VAL A 457 2.55 9.72 -2.46
C VAL A 457 1.80 9.92 -1.14
N ASP A 458 0.64 10.54 -1.21
CA ASP A 458 -0.25 10.79 -0.07
C ASP A 458 -0.98 9.50 0.39
N LEU A 459 -0.19 8.48 0.67
CA LEU A 459 -0.59 7.22 1.29
C LEU A 459 0.46 6.78 2.30
N PRO A 460 0.06 6.21 3.44
CA PRO A 460 1.00 5.73 4.45
C PRO A 460 1.68 4.44 4.03
N ASN A 461 2.83 4.17 4.66
CA ASN A 461 3.60 2.93 4.52
C ASN A 461 4.13 2.68 3.09
N GLU A 462 4.46 3.71 2.34
CA GLU A 462 5.22 3.59 1.11
C GLU A 462 6.59 2.94 1.39
N VAL A 463 7.09 2.12 0.48
CA VAL A 463 8.42 1.52 0.59
C VAL A 463 9.36 2.07 -0.50
N THR A 464 10.63 2.16 -0.15
CA THR A 464 11.64 2.85 -0.96
C THR A 464 12.13 2.06 -2.17
N GLY A 465 11.80 0.75 -2.28
CA GLY A 465 12.53 -0.11 -3.19
C GLY A 465 14.00 -0.27 -2.77
N ARG A 466 14.86 -0.66 -3.70
CA ARG A 466 16.28 -0.88 -3.42
C ARG A 466 17.16 -0.59 -4.64
N VAL A 467 18.12 0.28 -4.46
CA VAL A 467 19.25 0.47 -5.38
C VAL A 467 20.47 -0.17 -4.72
N PRO A 468 20.96 -1.31 -5.21
CA PRO A 468 22.03 -2.08 -4.57
C PRO A 468 23.41 -1.52 -4.93
N ASP A 469 23.67 -0.25 -4.57
CA ASP A 469 24.94 0.40 -4.75
C ASP A 469 26.05 -0.17 -3.84
N ARG A 470 27.27 0.34 -3.94
CA ARG A 470 28.42 -0.15 -3.16
C ARG A 470 28.21 0.03 -1.66
N GLN A 471 27.58 1.12 -1.23
CA GLN A 471 27.32 1.35 0.19
C GLN A 471 26.26 0.38 0.72
N TRP A 472 25.17 0.21 -0.02
CA TRP A 472 24.15 -0.78 0.33
C TRP A 472 24.76 -2.18 0.46
N LYS A 473 25.64 -2.58 -0.46
CA LYS A 473 26.27 -3.88 -0.45
C LYS A 473 27.16 -4.10 0.79
N ILE A 474 27.90 -3.07 1.21
CA ILE A 474 28.69 -3.07 2.43
C ILE A 474 27.79 -3.25 3.66
N ASP A 475 26.70 -2.49 3.74
CA ASP A 475 25.82 -2.51 4.90
C ASP A 475 25.00 -3.82 4.98
N TYR A 476 24.56 -4.33 3.84
CA TYR A 476 23.89 -5.63 3.76
C TYR A 476 24.82 -6.78 4.14
N TRP A 477 26.09 -6.72 3.72
CA TRP A 477 27.10 -7.68 4.12
C TRP A 477 27.36 -7.65 5.63
N LYS A 478 27.54 -6.47 6.23
CA LYS A 478 27.72 -6.34 7.68
C LYS A 478 26.55 -6.96 8.47
N ALA A 479 25.33 -6.77 8.00
CA ALA A 479 24.12 -7.30 8.64
C ALA A 479 23.99 -8.84 8.55
N ASN A 480 24.54 -9.47 7.48
CA ASN A 480 24.30 -10.89 7.18
C ASN A 480 25.58 -11.76 7.24
N LYS A 481 26.78 -11.17 7.32
CA LYS A 481 28.06 -11.88 7.25
C LYS A 481 28.12 -13.09 8.18
N ASP A 482 27.77 -12.93 9.44
CA ASP A 482 27.89 -13.99 10.44
C ASP A 482 26.99 -15.18 10.12
N ALA A 483 25.77 -14.92 9.62
CA ALA A 483 24.85 -15.96 9.16
C ALA A 483 25.42 -16.68 7.93
N TRP A 484 25.90 -15.94 6.91
CA TRP A 484 26.49 -16.52 5.71
C TRP A 484 27.76 -17.32 5.98
N CYS A 485 28.63 -16.84 6.88
CA CYS A 485 29.82 -17.57 7.25
C CYS A 485 29.51 -18.86 8.02
N LYS A 486 28.37 -18.93 8.70
CA LYS A 486 27.92 -20.12 9.42
C LYS A 486 27.28 -21.16 8.50
N SER A 487 26.45 -20.73 7.53
CA SER A 487 25.69 -21.63 6.64
C SER A 487 26.40 -21.93 5.33
N GLY A 488 27.27 -21.02 4.85
CA GLY A 488 27.94 -21.13 3.56
C GLY A 488 28.95 -22.27 3.49
N LYS A 489 28.94 -23.03 2.37
CA LYS A 489 29.87 -24.14 2.11
C LYS A 489 30.38 -24.08 0.69
N LYS A 490 31.70 -24.17 0.51
CA LYS A 490 32.36 -24.14 -0.80
C LYS A 490 31.85 -25.21 -1.77
N ASP A 491 31.59 -26.41 -1.26
CA ASP A 491 31.16 -27.57 -2.04
C ASP A 491 29.69 -27.98 -1.74
N GLY A 492 28.89 -27.02 -1.24
CA GLY A 492 27.49 -27.21 -0.87
C GLY A 492 26.51 -27.09 -2.03
N THR A 493 25.25 -26.96 -1.69
CA THR A 493 24.16 -26.58 -2.62
C THR A 493 24.42 -25.21 -3.25
N TYR A 494 23.69 -24.85 -4.29
CA TYR A 494 23.82 -23.54 -4.94
C TYR A 494 23.72 -22.37 -3.94
N VAL A 495 22.76 -22.44 -3.02
CA VAL A 495 22.57 -21.40 -1.98
C VAL A 495 23.75 -21.36 -1.02
N GLU A 496 24.21 -22.52 -0.51
CA GLU A 496 25.36 -22.59 0.39
C GLU A 496 26.65 -22.07 -0.27
N LYS A 497 26.83 -22.25 -1.59
CA LYS A 497 27.94 -21.68 -2.34
C LYS A 497 27.87 -20.16 -2.40
N ILE A 498 26.69 -19.60 -2.71
CA ILE A 498 26.48 -18.16 -2.71
C ILE A 498 26.74 -17.56 -1.31
N GLU A 499 26.23 -18.19 -0.26
CA GLU A 499 26.48 -17.78 1.13
C GLU A 499 27.96 -17.82 1.49
N TYR A 500 28.69 -18.86 1.05
CA TYR A 500 30.14 -18.95 1.23
C TYR A 500 30.87 -17.81 0.53
N GLU A 501 30.54 -17.52 -0.72
CA GLU A 501 31.11 -16.40 -1.48
C GLU A 501 30.76 -15.05 -0.85
N ASN A 502 29.54 -14.89 -0.38
CA ASN A 502 29.10 -13.67 0.32
C ASN A 502 29.76 -13.52 1.69
N CYS A 503 30.05 -14.61 2.41
CA CYS A 503 30.85 -14.54 3.62
C CYS A 503 32.24 -13.92 3.36
N LEU A 504 32.90 -14.28 2.25
CA LEU A 504 34.23 -13.82 1.91
C LEU A 504 34.26 -12.40 1.31
N GLU A 505 33.40 -12.13 0.34
CA GLU A 505 33.47 -10.96 -0.53
C GLU A 505 32.10 -10.28 -0.79
N GLY A 506 31.09 -10.57 0.00
CA GLY A 506 29.75 -9.99 -0.19
C GLY A 506 29.66 -8.47 -0.05
N ASN A 507 30.69 -7.84 0.50
CA ASN A 507 30.83 -6.38 0.59
C ASN A 507 31.41 -5.72 -0.66
N LYS A 508 31.77 -6.51 -1.69
CA LYS A 508 32.38 -5.99 -2.91
C LYS A 508 31.39 -5.98 -4.07
N MET A 509 31.45 -4.96 -4.91
CA MET A 509 30.69 -4.89 -6.16
C MET A 509 31.39 -5.74 -7.21
N ARG A 510 30.84 -6.91 -7.51
CA ARG A 510 31.36 -7.82 -8.53
C ARG A 510 30.89 -7.37 -9.92
N GLU A 511 31.66 -7.78 -10.95
CA GLU A 511 31.32 -7.53 -12.35
C GLU A 511 29.90 -8.02 -12.73
N GLY A 512 29.54 -9.22 -12.27
CA GLY A 512 28.18 -9.77 -12.45
C GLY A 512 27.06 -9.00 -11.75
N ASP A 513 27.34 -8.34 -10.63
CA ASP A 513 26.36 -7.49 -9.95
C ASP A 513 26.00 -6.27 -10.79
N GLU A 514 27.03 -5.60 -11.36
CA GLU A 514 26.87 -4.42 -12.22
C GLU A 514 26.10 -4.76 -13.50
N ILE A 515 26.44 -5.91 -14.11
CA ILE A 515 25.80 -6.41 -15.33
C ILE A 515 24.32 -6.68 -15.09
N ASN A 516 23.99 -7.46 -14.06
CA ASN A 516 22.58 -7.73 -13.70
C ASN A 516 21.82 -6.44 -13.36
N TYR A 517 22.46 -5.53 -12.64
CA TYR A 517 21.88 -4.24 -12.31
C TYR A 517 21.48 -3.43 -13.55
N SER A 518 22.33 -3.46 -14.61
CA SER A 518 22.11 -2.70 -15.84
C SER A 518 20.81 -3.06 -16.59
N ILE A 519 20.24 -4.21 -16.32
CA ILE A 519 18.97 -4.66 -16.88
C ILE A 519 17.86 -4.77 -15.83
N GLY A 520 18.07 -4.20 -14.64
CA GLY A 520 17.09 -4.22 -13.56
C GLY A 520 16.87 -5.59 -12.91
N GLN A 521 17.93 -6.40 -12.86
CA GLN A 521 17.95 -7.71 -12.22
C GLN A 521 18.86 -7.69 -10.98
N GLY A 522 19.14 -8.86 -10.42
CA GLY A 522 19.95 -9.01 -9.21
C GLY A 522 19.21 -8.50 -7.97
N ASP A 523 19.88 -7.68 -7.17
CA ASP A 523 19.33 -7.15 -5.91
C ASP A 523 18.46 -5.90 -6.07
N THR A 524 18.22 -5.46 -7.31
CA THR A 524 17.40 -4.27 -7.62
C THR A 524 15.93 -4.51 -7.34
N LEU A 525 15.29 -3.60 -6.59
CA LEU A 525 13.85 -3.64 -6.33
C LEU A 525 13.23 -2.27 -6.57
N VAL A 526 12.12 -2.25 -7.28
CA VAL A 526 11.30 -1.04 -7.47
C VAL A 526 9.85 -1.31 -7.10
N THR A 527 9.09 -0.24 -6.88
CA THR A 527 7.65 -0.30 -6.73
C THR A 527 6.95 0.17 -8.01
N PRO A 528 5.72 -0.28 -8.29
CA PRO A 528 4.95 0.19 -9.45
C PRO A 528 4.79 1.71 -9.52
N ILE A 529 4.68 2.38 -8.36
CA ILE A 529 4.53 3.83 -8.32
C ILE A 529 5.82 4.55 -8.71
N GLN A 530 7.00 4.01 -8.37
CA GLN A 530 8.28 4.54 -8.84
C GLN A 530 8.40 4.44 -10.37
N GLU A 531 8.00 3.32 -10.96
CA GLU A 531 7.93 3.17 -12.43
C GLU A 531 6.94 4.16 -13.05
N ALA A 532 5.76 4.36 -12.44
CA ALA A 532 4.78 5.32 -12.94
C ALA A 532 5.33 6.74 -12.97
N MET A 533 6.08 7.14 -11.95
CA MET A 533 6.72 8.43 -11.84
C MET A 533 7.81 8.64 -12.93
N ILE A 534 8.67 7.64 -13.14
CA ILE A 534 9.75 7.67 -14.13
C ILE A 534 9.17 7.75 -15.56
N TYR A 535 8.25 6.87 -15.91
CA TYR A 535 7.64 6.85 -17.25
C TYR A 535 6.74 8.06 -17.49
N GLY A 536 6.07 8.58 -16.44
CA GLY A 536 5.35 9.85 -16.49
C GLY A 536 6.26 11.05 -16.78
N ALA A 537 7.47 11.04 -16.23
CA ALA A 537 8.45 12.09 -16.52
C ALA A 537 8.94 12.05 -17.97
N VAL A 538 9.18 10.87 -18.53
CA VAL A 538 9.49 10.75 -19.97
C VAL A 538 8.35 11.25 -20.82
N ALA A 539 7.10 10.86 -20.51
CA ALA A 539 5.88 11.25 -21.23
C ALA A 539 5.67 12.76 -21.30
N ASN A 540 6.14 13.52 -20.31
CA ASN A 540 5.94 14.96 -20.23
C ASN A 540 7.18 15.80 -20.57
N GLY A 541 8.22 15.18 -21.12
CA GLY A 541 9.46 15.87 -21.53
C GLY A 541 10.48 16.03 -20.41
N GLY A 542 10.46 15.20 -19.39
CA GLY A 542 11.51 15.08 -18.38
C GLY A 542 11.23 15.72 -17.03
N THR A 543 9.98 16.05 -16.71
CA THR A 543 9.61 16.59 -15.40
C THR A 543 8.92 15.52 -14.54
N GLU A 544 9.47 15.22 -13.37
CA GLU A 544 8.85 14.33 -12.40
C GLU A 544 7.93 15.09 -11.46
N TYR A 545 6.67 14.63 -11.38
CA TYR A 545 5.68 15.08 -10.43
C TYR A 545 5.54 14.09 -9.28
N GLN A 546 5.29 14.62 -8.07
CA GLN A 546 4.93 13.81 -6.91
C GLN A 546 3.59 13.11 -7.19
N PRO A 547 3.50 11.78 -7.07
CA PRO A 547 2.23 11.09 -7.18
C PRO A 547 1.27 11.56 -6.09
N THR A 548 0.00 11.81 -6.43
CA THR A 548 -0.98 12.35 -5.49
C THR A 548 -2.38 11.82 -5.80
N ILE A 549 -3.11 11.44 -4.76
CA ILE A 549 -4.51 10.99 -4.86
C ILE A 549 -5.46 12.08 -4.41
N GLY A 550 -5.17 12.80 -3.33
CA GLY A 550 -5.96 13.92 -2.89
C GLY A 550 -5.95 15.06 -3.92
N LYS A 551 -7.13 15.61 -4.22
CA LYS A 551 -7.31 16.72 -5.17
C LYS A 551 -7.76 17.99 -4.48
N ALA A 552 -8.66 17.88 -3.50
CA ALA A 552 -9.10 19.00 -2.67
C ALA A 552 -9.72 18.50 -1.35
N ILE A 553 -9.63 19.35 -0.34
CA ILE A 553 -10.35 19.23 0.93
C ILE A 553 -11.46 20.28 0.92
N ILE A 554 -12.70 19.84 1.14
CA ILE A 554 -13.89 20.72 1.14
C ILE A 554 -14.52 20.64 2.53
N SER A 555 -14.68 21.78 3.22
CA SER A 555 -15.35 21.82 4.53
C SER A 555 -16.74 21.19 4.48
N ALA A 556 -17.22 20.71 5.62
CA ALA A 556 -18.53 20.04 5.71
C ALA A 556 -19.68 20.94 5.21
N ASP A 557 -19.57 22.26 5.42
CA ASP A 557 -20.55 23.26 4.95
C ASP A 557 -20.32 23.72 3.49
N GLY A 558 -19.30 23.17 2.81
CA GLY A 558 -18.95 23.47 1.42
C GLY A 558 -18.36 24.88 1.17
N LYS A 559 -18.19 25.70 2.20
CA LYS A 559 -17.74 27.09 2.03
C LYS A 559 -16.25 27.25 1.79
N THR A 560 -15.44 26.36 2.39
CA THR A 560 -13.99 26.37 2.25
C THR A 560 -13.55 25.24 1.34
N VAL A 561 -12.79 25.57 0.30
CA VAL A 561 -12.18 24.61 -0.63
C VAL A 561 -10.67 24.83 -0.65
N GLN A 562 -9.93 23.84 -0.16
CA GLN A 562 -8.47 23.81 -0.19
C GLN A 562 -8.02 22.86 -1.30
N GLU A 563 -7.56 23.40 -2.41
CA GLU A 563 -7.05 22.59 -3.53
C GLU A 563 -5.63 22.10 -3.25
N ILE A 564 -5.38 20.79 -3.46
CA ILE A 564 -4.07 20.17 -3.43
C ILE A 564 -3.45 20.27 -4.82
N LYS A 565 -2.44 21.12 -4.97
CA LYS A 565 -1.81 21.40 -6.27
C LYS A 565 -0.75 20.36 -6.63
N PRO A 566 -0.59 20.02 -7.93
CA PRO A 566 0.52 19.21 -8.41
C PRO A 566 1.87 19.79 -7.97
N LYS A 567 2.79 18.92 -7.54
CA LYS A 567 4.12 19.31 -7.08
C LYS A 567 5.19 18.69 -7.96
N VAL A 568 6.03 19.51 -8.54
CA VAL A 568 7.25 19.08 -9.25
C VAL A 568 8.29 18.66 -8.21
N VAL A 569 8.83 17.46 -8.37
CA VAL A 569 9.88 16.91 -7.49
C VAL A 569 11.25 17.20 -8.06
N ARG A 570 11.46 16.89 -9.36
CA ARG A 570 12.74 17.04 -10.04
C ARG A 570 12.57 17.05 -11.56
N LYS A 571 13.68 17.27 -12.25
CA LYS A 571 13.81 16.99 -13.69
C LYS A 571 14.71 15.77 -13.87
N LEU A 572 14.44 14.97 -14.90
CA LEU A 572 15.30 13.86 -15.25
C LEU A 572 16.72 14.35 -15.53
N PRO A 573 17.75 13.62 -15.09
CA PRO A 573 19.16 14.03 -15.21
C PRO A 573 19.74 13.77 -16.61
N VAL A 574 18.99 14.11 -17.65
CA VAL A 574 19.35 13.90 -19.06
C VAL A 574 18.92 15.10 -19.91
N THR A 575 19.50 15.22 -21.08
CA THR A 575 19.16 16.29 -22.04
C THR A 575 17.78 16.06 -22.67
N GLN A 576 17.16 17.13 -23.18
CA GLN A 576 15.90 17.04 -23.92
C GLN A 576 16.03 16.16 -25.19
N ALA A 577 17.20 16.16 -25.82
CA ALA A 577 17.48 15.26 -26.95
C ALA A 577 17.43 13.79 -26.53
N THR A 578 17.98 13.45 -25.36
CA THR A 578 17.93 12.10 -24.81
C THR A 578 16.50 11.69 -24.46
N VAL A 579 15.72 12.57 -23.81
CA VAL A 579 14.30 12.30 -23.52
C VAL A 579 13.52 12.02 -24.80
N LYS A 580 13.72 12.84 -25.84
CA LYS A 580 13.06 12.67 -27.13
C LYS A 580 13.49 11.35 -27.80
N GLY A 581 14.78 11.01 -27.76
CA GLY A 581 15.24 9.73 -28.30
C GLY A 581 14.65 8.53 -27.58
N MET A 582 14.54 8.58 -26.24
CA MET A 582 13.85 7.55 -25.46
C MET A 582 12.37 7.45 -25.83
N ASP A 583 11.68 8.58 -26.00
CA ASP A 583 10.27 8.64 -26.42
C ASP A 583 10.07 7.94 -27.78
N GLU A 584 10.92 8.23 -28.77
CA GLU A 584 10.91 7.59 -30.09
C GLU A 584 11.17 6.07 -29.99
N ALA A 585 12.15 5.65 -29.17
CA ALA A 585 12.44 4.23 -28.94
C ALA A 585 11.26 3.51 -28.28
N PHE A 586 10.61 4.13 -27.30
CA PHE A 586 9.44 3.56 -26.63
C PHE A 586 8.19 3.48 -27.53
N ALA A 587 8.01 4.41 -28.48
CA ALA A 587 7.03 4.26 -29.55
C ALA A 587 7.35 3.03 -30.43
N GLY A 588 8.64 2.79 -30.69
CA GLY A 588 9.12 1.61 -31.40
C GLY A 588 8.76 0.30 -30.71
N VAL A 589 8.85 0.22 -29.38
CA VAL A 589 8.44 -0.96 -28.58
C VAL A 589 6.99 -1.37 -28.86
N ILE A 590 6.09 -0.40 -28.96
CA ILE A 590 4.65 -0.61 -29.20
C ILE A 590 4.35 -0.94 -30.67
N THR A 591 5.09 -0.37 -31.62
CA THR A 591 4.75 -0.47 -33.08
C THR A 591 5.48 -1.60 -33.80
N ARG A 592 6.72 -1.93 -33.42
CA ARG A 592 7.58 -2.90 -34.12
C ARG A 592 8.54 -3.68 -33.20
N GLY A 593 8.47 -3.42 -31.89
CA GLY A 593 9.33 -4.04 -30.87
C GLY A 593 8.58 -5.09 -30.03
N THR A 594 9.02 -5.27 -28.80
CA THR A 594 8.64 -6.37 -27.90
C THR A 594 7.16 -6.42 -27.51
N ALA A 595 6.40 -5.32 -27.67
CA ALA A 595 4.95 -5.27 -27.36
C ALA A 595 4.07 -5.22 -28.63
N ALA A 596 4.65 -5.07 -29.83
CA ALA A 596 3.89 -4.81 -31.06
C ALA A 596 2.77 -5.82 -31.35
N TRP A 597 2.99 -7.10 -31.06
CA TRP A 597 2.01 -8.16 -31.27
C TRP A 597 0.73 -8.03 -30.43
N LYS A 598 0.77 -7.34 -29.30
CA LYS A 598 -0.40 -7.05 -28.46
C LYS A 598 -1.10 -5.75 -28.85
N PHE A 599 -0.39 -4.83 -29.49
CA PHE A 599 -0.92 -3.52 -29.88
C PHE A 599 -1.23 -3.39 -31.37
N GLY A 600 -1.19 -4.48 -32.14
CA GLY A 600 -1.58 -4.51 -33.55
C GLY A 600 -2.98 -3.91 -33.78
N GLY A 601 -3.14 -3.03 -34.77
CA GLY A 601 -4.41 -2.32 -35.04
C GLY A 601 -4.73 -1.17 -34.07
N TRP A 602 -3.85 -0.82 -33.15
CA TRP A 602 -4.01 0.39 -32.33
C TRP A 602 -3.85 1.65 -33.20
N PRO A 603 -4.73 2.69 -33.08
CA PRO A 603 -4.65 3.90 -33.88
C PRO A 603 -3.53 4.84 -33.38
N GLN A 604 -2.27 4.44 -33.62
CA GLN A 604 -1.07 5.12 -33.13
C GLN A 604 -0.93 6.56 -33.67
N ASP A 605 -1.52 6.85 -34.83
CA ASP A 605 -1.59 8.17 -35.44
C ASP A 605 -2.51 9.15 -34.70
N LYS A 606 -3.53 8.63 -34.00
CA LYS A 606 -4.50 9.41 -33.24
C LYS A 606 -4.15 9.48 -31.75
N ILE A 607 -3.72 8.34 -31.21
CA ILE A 607 -3.37 8.16 -29.81
C ILE A 607 -2.05 7.41 -29.73
N ALA A 608 -0.95 8.16 -29.73
CA ALA A 608 0.37 7.58 -29.62
C ALA A 608 0.58 6.92 -28.24
N LEU A 609 0.91 5.63 -28.27
CA LEU A 609 1.34 4.88 -27.10
C LEU A 609 2.82 4.57 -27.20
N HIS A 610 3.45 4.64 -26.07
CA HIS A 610 4.87 4.38 -25.85
C HIS A 610 5.01 3.41 -24.69
N GLY A 611 6.10 2.66 -24.61
CA GLY A 611 6.26 1.78 -23.46
C GLY A 611 7.49 0.89 -23.50
N LYS A 612 7.63 0.12 -22.44
CA LYS A 612 8.70 -0.86 -22.27
C LYS A 612 8.17 -2.11 -21.58
N THR A 613 8.48 -3.26 -22.13
CA THR A 613 8.24 -4.56 -21.50
C THR A 613 9.35 -4.90 -20.52
N GLY A 614 9.00 -5.54 -19.43
CA GLY A 614 9.93 -6.11 -18.47
C GLY A 614 9.55 -7.56 -18.13
N THR A 615 10.54 -8.41 -18.04
CA THR A 615 10.42 -9.79 -17.56
C THR A 615 11.51 -9.95 -16.51
N ALA A 616 11.10 -10.09 -15.24
CA ALA A 616 12.06 -10.18 -14.15
C ALA A 616 12.17 -11.62 -13.66
N GLU A 617 13.38 -12.13 -13.64
CA GLU A 617 13.70 -13.46 -13.12
C GLU A 617 13.94 -13.40 -11.62
N VAL A 618 13.38 -14.34 -10.88
CA VAL A 618 13.57 -14.49 -9.43
C VAL A 618 13.91 -15.93 -9.14
N TYR A 619 15.03 -16.15 -8.46
CA TYR A 619 15.46 -17.50 -8.12
C TYR A 619 14.36 -18.28 -7.37
N GLY A 620 14.07 -19.48 -7.85
CA GLY A 620 13.07 -20.38 -7.28
C GLY A 620 11.62 -19.95 -7.46
N LYS A 621 11.36 -18.94 -8.32
CA LYS A 621 10.01 -18.48 -8.70
C LYS A 621 9.90 -18.34 -10.22
N GLN A 622 8.67 -18.30 -10.71
CA GLN A 622 8.39 -17.95 -12.09
C GLN A 622 8.61 -16.46 -12.31
N THR A 623 8.79 -16.07 -13.57
CA THR A 623 9.11 -14.68 -13.95
C THR A 623 7.96 -13.72 -13.64
N THR A 624 8.32 -12.51 -13.20
CA THR A 624 7.38 -11.41 -12.97
C THR A 624 7.21 -10.59 -14.24
N SER A 625 5.97 -10.40 -14.65
CA SER A 625 5.58 -9.58 -15.80
C SER A 625 5.55 -8.11 -15.41
N TRP A 626 6.18 -7.25 -16.21
CA TRP A 626 6.10 -5.79 -16.13
C TRP A 626 5.76 -5.19 -17.49
N LEU A 627 4.84 -4.26 -17.51
CA LEU A 627 4.58 -3.42 -18.69
C LEU A 627 4.39 -1.98 -18.24
N ALA A 628 5.37 -1.15 -18.56
CA ALA A 628 5.36 0.28 -18.32
C ALA A 628 5.04 1.01 -19.62
N THR A 629 3.92 1.74 -19.66
CA THR A 629 3.45 2.42 -20.86
C THR A 629 2.99 3.82 -20.55
N TYR A 630 2.96 4.67 -21.57
CA TYR A 630 2.40 6.00 -21.47
C TYR A 630 1.83 6.50 -22.80
N SER A 631 0.94 7.44 -22.68
CA SER A 631 0.45 8.32 -23.74
C SER A 631 0.84 9.76 -23.38
N LYS A 632 0.43 10.71 -24.19
CA LYS A 632 0.61 12.14 -23.91
C LYS A 632 0.04 12.58 -22.55
N ASP A 633 -1.02 11.95 -22.09
CA ASP A 633 -1.78 12.39 -20.90
C ASP A 633 -1.73 11.42 -19.73
N TYR A 634 -1.53 10.11 -19.98
CA TYR A 634 -1.59 9.08 -18.96
C TYR A 634 -0.41 8.10 -19.04
N THR A 635 0.07 7.71 -17.87
CA THR A 635 0.99 6.59 -17.69
C THR A 635 0.19 5.42 -17.13
N VAL A 636 0.38 4.21 -17.70
CA VAL A 636 -0.24 2.97 -17.22
C VAL A 636 0.87 1.96 -16.95
N ILE A 637 1.04 1.61 -15.69
CA ILE A 637 1.99 0.58 -15.26
C ILE A 637 1.22 -0.64 -14.76
N MET A 638 1.56 -1.80 -15.27
CA MET A 638 1.02 -3.06 -14.78
C MET A 638 2.15 -4.03 -14.45
N THR A 639 2.05 -4.67 -13.29
CA THR A 639 2.92 -5.77 -12.88
C THR A 639 2.10 -6.94 -12.37
N ILE A 640 2.50 -8.16 -12.72
CA ILE A 640 1.90 -9.40 -12.23
C ILE A 640 3.02 -10.35 -11.85
N SER A 641 3.06 -10.74 -10.59
CA SER A 641 4.03 -11.67 -10.04
C SER A 641 3.81 -13.08 -10.64
N GLN A 642 4.88 -13.77 -10.97
CA GLN A 642 4.85 -15.16 -11.43
C GLN A 642 3.88 -15.39 -12.61
N ALA A 643 3.92 -14.51 -13.62
CA ALA A 643 2.95 -14.51 -14.74
C ALA A 643 3.59 -14.56 -16.14
N GLY A 644 4.90 -14.75 -16.24
CA GLY A 644 5.59 -14.82 -17.52
C GLY A 644 6.11 -13.46 -18.01
N THR A 645 6.02 -13.24 -19.34
CA THR A 645 6.60 -12.05 -19.98
C THR A 645 5.71 -10.81 -19.84
N GLY A 646 6.33 -9.62 -19.92
CA GLY A 646 5.64 -8.33 -19.76
C GLY A 646 4.49 -8.13 -20.76
N SER A 647 4.74 -8.27 -22.05
CA SER A 647 3.66 -8.16 -23.04
C SER A 647 2.71 -9.35 -23.05
N GLY A 648 3.19 -10.56 -22.70
CA GLY A 648 2.39 -11.78 -22.67
C GLY A 648 1.24 -11.70 -21.66
N ALA A 649 1.54 -11.39 -20.40
CA ALA A 649 0.55 -11.33 -19.34
C ALA A 649 -0.20 -9.99 -19.29
N SER A 650 0.51 -8.85 -19.42
CA SER A 650 -0.06 -7.52 -19.16
C SER A 650 -0.52 -6.77 -20.41
N GLY A 651 -0.09 -7.19 -21.61
CA GLY A 651 -0.26 -6.39 -22.84
C GLY A 651 -1.70 -6.12 -23.23
N GLU A 652 -2.56 -7.12 -23.21
CA GLU A 652 -3.98 -6.99 -23.57
C GLU A 652 -4.72 -6.14 -22.53
N ALA A 653 -4.47 -6.38 -21.25
CA ALA A 653 -5.10 -5.62 -20.17
C ALA A 653 -4.74 -4.13 -20.23
N VAL A 654 -3.47 -3.79 -20.45
CA VAL A 654 -3.04 -2.39 -20.60
C VAL A 654 -3.67 -1.75 -21.84
N ARG A 655 -3.73 -2.46 -22.98
CA ARG A 655 -4.43 -2.00 -24.18
C ARG A 655 -5.90 -1.69 -23.89
N ASN A 656 -6.60 -2.58 -23.18
CA ASN A 656 -8.00 -2.40 -22.82
C ASN A 656 -8.21 -1.20 -21.90
N ILE A 657 -7.29 -0.94 -20.97
CA ILE A 657 -7.34 0.26 -20.12
C ILE A 657 -7.23 1.53 -20.97
N TYR A 658 -6.31 1.58 -21.95
CA TYR A 658 -6.22 2.72 -22.86
C TYR A 658 -7.45 2.83 -23.77
N SER A 659 -8.02 1.70 -24.20
CA SER A 659 -9.26 1.69 -24.99
C SER A 659 -10.41 2.33 -24.20
N ALA A 660 -10.53 2.01 -22.91
CA ALA A 660 -11.53 2.62 -22.04
C ALA A 660 -11.25 4.11 -21.79
N LEU A 661 -9.99 4.48 -21.56
CA LEU A 661 -9.61 5.90 -21.36
C LEU A 661 -10.00 6.74 -22.57
N TYR A 662 -9.67 6.30 -23.78
CA TYR A 662 -9.76 7.08 -25.01
C TYR A 662 -10.96 6.76 -25.90
N GLY A 663 -11.77 5.76 -25.58
CA GLY A 663 -12.90 5.33 -26.39
C GLY A 663 -12.47 4.65 -27.69
N VAL A 664 -11.40 3.83 -27.65
CA VAL A 664 -10.90 3.08 -28.81
C VAL A 664 -11.64 1.77 -28.93
N SER A 665 -12.27 1.54 -30.08
CA SER A 665 -12.98 0.31 -30.41
C SER A 665 -12.03 -0.76 -30.97
N ALA A 666 -12.53 -2.01 -31.12
CA ALA A 666 -11.75 -3.15 -31.63
C ALA A 666 -11.16 -2.92 -33.03
N ASP A 667 -11.86 -2.19 -33.88
CA ASP A 667 -11.45 -1.84 -35.24
C ASP A 667 -10.46 -0.69 -35.30
N GLY A 668 -10.02 -0.14 -34.16
CA GLY A 668 -9.13 1.01 -34.06
C GLY A 668 -9.83 2.35 -34.26
N SER A 669 -11.16 2.39 -34.37
CA SER A 669 -11.90 3.64 -34.39
C SER A 669 -11.88 4.32 -33.01
N VAL A 670 -11.84 5.65 -33.00
CA VAL A 670 -11.81 6.46 -31.77
C VAL A 670 -13.12 7.23 -31.64
N ASP A 671 -13.90 6.90 -30.61
CA ASP A 671 -15.14 7.59 -30.27
C ASP A 671 -15.01 8.27 -28.90
N LYS A 672 -14.78 9.59 -28.90
CA LYS A 672 -14.61 10.37 -27.68
C LYS A 672 -15.84 10.34 -26.76
N SER A 673 -17.04 10.09 -27.29
CA SER A 673 -18.26 10.03 -26.48
C SER A 673 -18.31 8.77 -25.60
N LYS A 674 -17.59 7.72 -26.01
CA LYS A 674 -17.42 6.46 -25.25
C LYS A 674 -16.23 6.47 -24.32
N ALA A 675 -15.33 7.45 -24.44
CA ALA A 675 -14.15 7.57 -23.58
C ALA A 675 -14.56 7.80 -22.12
N LEU A 676 -13.96 7.07 -21.19
CA LEU A 676 -14.16 7.34 -19.76
C LEU A 676 -13.47 8.63 -19.36
N LEU A 677 -12.26 8.87 -19.89
CA LEU A 677 -11.45 10.03 -19.52
C LEU A 677 -10.51 10.41 -20.68
N TYR A 678 -11.07 10.95 -21.78
CA TYR A 678 -10.30 11.28 -22.98
C TYR A 678 -9.18 12.32 -22.71
N THR A 679 -9.43 13.23 -21.78
CA THR A 679 -8.45 14.20 -21.25
C THR A 679 -8.55 14.24 -19.74
N PRO A 680 -7.45 14.56 -19.03
CA PRO A 680 -7.46 14.73 -17.57
C PRO A 680 -8.54 15.70 -17.10
N GLN A 681 -9.21 15.35 -16.00
CA GLN A 681 -10.26 16.18 -15.42
C GLN A 681 -9.68 17.38 -14.69
N LYS A 682 -9.88 18.57 -15.22
CA LYS A 682 -9.30 19.82 -14.72
C LYS A 682 -10.01 20.41 -13.49
N GLY A 683 -11.34 20.28 -13.42
CA GLY A 683 -12.15 20.91 -12.36
C GLY A 683 -12.38 20.01 -11.15
N LEU A 684 -12.92 20.61 -10.10
CA LEU A 684 -13.51 19.92 -8.96
C LEU A 684 -15.00 19.66 -9.21
N PRO A 685 -15.62 18.69 -8.52
CA PRO A 685 -17.07 18.55 -8.54
C PRO A 685 -17.73 19.83 -8.00
N LYS A 686 -18.91 20.15 -8.52
CA LYS A 686 -19.62 21.36 -8.15
C LYS A 686 -20.16 21.23 -6.71
N VAL A 687 -19.89 22.24 -5.90
CA VAL A 687 -20.45 22.39 -4.57
C VAL A 687 -21.72 23.26 -4.67
N ARG A 688 -22.82 22.81 -4.13
CA ARG A 688 -24.11 23.54 -4.08
C ARG A 688 -24.11 24.57 -2.95
N THR A 689 -25.08 25.46 -2.96
CA THR A 689 -25.22 26.51 -1.94
C THR A 689 -25.53 25.97 -0.53
N ASP A 690 -26.06 24.76 -0.44
CA ASP A 690 -26.31 24.03 0.81
C ASP A 690 -25.10 23.22 1.31
N GLY A 691 -23.95 23.33 0.65
CA GLY A 691 -22.72 22.60 0.99
C GLY A 691 -22.63 21.18 0.40
N THR A 692 -23.70 20.69 -0.22
CA THR A 692 -23.68 19.37 -0.84
C THR A 692 -22.84 19.36 -2.12
N ILE A 693 -22.14 18.25 -2.37
CA ILE A 693 -21.30 18.07 -3.56
C ILE A 693 -22.08 17.30 -4.62
N ASP A 694 -22.14 17.86 -5.85
CA ASP A 694 -22.80 17.20 -6.96
C ASP A 694 -22.14 15.85 -7.27
N SER A 695 -22.96 14.81 -7.34
CA SER A 695 -22.53 13.45 -7.62
C SER A 695 -23.34 12.86 -8.78
N PRO A 696 -22.72 12.50 -9.91
CA PRO A 696 -23.41 11.81 -10.99
C PRO A 696 -23.74 10.37 -10.56
N LYS A 697 -24.91 9.87 -10.96
CA LYS A 697 -25.29 8.48 -10.72
C LYS A 697 -24.42 7.54 -11.59
N ILE A 698 -23.79 6.56 -10.95
CA ILE A 698 -23.15 5.45 -11.62
C ILE A 698 -24.09 4.25 -11.54
N SER A 699 -24.79 3.97 -12.64
CA SER A 699 -25.83 2.91 -12.68
C SER A 699 -25.36 1.57 -13.24
N LYS A 700 -24.19 1.52 -13.91
CA LYS A 700 -23.69 0.33 -14.63
C LYS A 700 -22.25 0.01 -14.26
N ASP A 701 -21.87 -1.27 -14.41
CA ASP A 701 -20.48 -1.72 -14.31
C ASP A 701 -19.72 -1.28 -15.58
N PRO A 702 -18.87 -0.25 -15.51
CA PRO A 702 -18.20 0.29 -16.71
C PRO A 702 -17.26 -0.71 -17.37
N ALA A 703 -16.76 -1.72 -16.64
CA ALA A 703 -15.90 -2.76 -17.20
C ALA A 703 -16.64 -3.69 -18.18
N LYS A 704 -17.96 -3.72 -18.17
CA LYS A 704 -18.77 -4.52 -19.12
C LYS A 704 -18.92 -3.83 -20.48
N ASP A 705 -18.87 -2.51 -20.51
CA ASP A 705 -19.09 -1.74 -21.72
C ASP A 705 -17.84 -1.75 -22.64
N PHE A 706 -16.66 -2.17 -22.12
CA PHE A 706 -15.37 -2.21 -22.82
C PHE A 706 -14.84 -3.62 -23.12
N GLN A 707 -15.69 -4.64 -23.24
CA GLN A 707 -15.31 -6.01 -23.63
C GLN A 707 -15.02 -6.10 -25.14
N VAL A 708 -14.03 -5.38 -25.65
CA VAL A 708 -13.97 -5.18 -27.09
C VAL A 708 -12.87 -5.95 -27.81
N PHE A 709 -11.81 -6.42 -27.13
CA PHE A 709 -10.69 -7.00 -27.86
C PHE A 709 -10.50 -8.53 -27.75
N SER A 710 -11.23 -9.24 -26.90
CA SER A 710 -10.99 -10.67 -26.61
C SER A 710 -11.71 -11.70 -27.50
N GLN A 711 -12.45 -11.31 -28.54
CA GLN A 711 -13.26 -12.27 -29.28
C GLN A 711 -13.04 -12.39 -30.83
N GLN A 712 -12.08 -11.67 -31.40
CA GLN A 712 -11.77 -11.87 -32.82
C GLN A 712 -10.27 -12.08 -33.06
N GLY A 713 -9.77 -13.29 -32.89
CA GLY A 713 -8.44 -13.59 -33.37
C GLY A 713 -7.72 -14.77 -32.76
N ASP A 714 -8.40 -15.83 -32.35
CA ASP A 714 -7.67 -17.08 -32.11
C ASP A 714 -8.44 -18.31 -32.55
N LYS A 715 -8.61 -18.42 -33.86
CA LYS A 715 -8.82 -19.70 -34.56
C LYS A 715 -7.69 -19.96 -35.53
N THR A 716 -6.44 -19.81 -35.09
CA THR A 716 -5.26 -20.37 -35.75
C THR A 716 -4.22 -20.72 -34.72
N THR A 717 -4.14 -22.03 -34.49
CA THR A 717 -2.97 -22.81 -34.08
C THR A 717 -2.14 -22.31 -32.87
N GLY A 718 -2.27 -23.06 -31.76
CA GLY A 718 -1.24 -23.09 -30.74
C GLY A 718 0.11 -23.47 -31.33
N ASN A 719 1.00 -22.53 -31.32
CA ASN A 719 2.45 -22.68 -31.17
C ASN A 719 3.01 -21.27 -31.03
N GLY A 720 3.54 -20.97 -29.86
CA GLY A 720 4.26 -19.73 -29.60
C GLY A 720 5.56 -19.67 -30.38
N GLN A 721 5.47 -19.20 -31.61
CA GLN A 721 6.64 -18.81 -32.39
C GLN A 721 6.46 -17.38 -32.87
N THR A 722 7.37 -16.54 -32.42
CA THR A 722 7.61 -15.19 -32.95
C THR A 722 7.93 -15.28 -34.46
N PRO A 723 7.45 -14.40 -35.35
CA PRO A 723 7.79 -14.45 -36.76
C PRO A 723 9.27 -14.19 -36.95
N ALA A 724 9.98 -15.18 -37.42
CA ALA A 724 11.36 -15.02 -37.89
C ALA A 724 11.40 -14.10 -39.12
N ALA A 725 12.34 -13.16 -39.10
CA ALA A 725 12.63 -12.27 -40.23
C ALA A 725 13.02 -13.11 -41.46
N THR A 726 12.30 -12.94 -42.56
CA THR A 726 12.61 -13.48 -43.88
C THR A 726 13.93 -12.89 -44.38
N THR A 727 15.03 -13.67 -44.32
CA THR A 727 16.22 -13.45 -45.15
C THR A 727 16.17 -14.40 -46.32
N ALA A 728 16.10 -13.86 -47.53
CA ALA A 728 16.27 -14.60 -48.78
C ALA A 728 17.69 -15.17 -48.83
N SER A 729 17.78 -16.49 -49.08
CA SER A 729 19.04 -17.15 -49.46
C SER A 729 18.95 -17.74 -50.87
N PRO A 730 19.99 -17.72 -51.67
CA PRO A 730 20.01 -18.36 -52.95
C PRO A 730 20.39 -19.85 -52.87
N SER A 731 19.75 -20.58 -53.76
CA SER A 731 19.89 -22.03 -53.99
C SER A 731 21.29 -22.52 -54.32
N ALA A 732 21.69 -23.71 -53.87
CA ALA A 732 22.29 -24.75 -54.73
C ALA A 732 22.52 -26.09 -54.01
N GLY A 733 22.04 -27.18 -54.58
CA GLY A 733 22.85 -28.39 -54.82
C GLY A 733 22.68 -29.59 -53.86
N ASN A 734 21.71 -30.43 -54.19
CA ASN A 734 21.71 -31.92 -54.19
C ASN A 734 22.93 -32.71 -53.66
N ARG A 735 22.72 -33.64 -52.70
CA ARG A 735 22.95 -35.10 -52.88
C ARG A 735 22.69 -35.92 -51.60
N THR A 736 21.83 -36.90 -51.81
CA THR A 736 21.58 -38.19 -51.18
C THR A 736 22.71 -38.79 -50.30
N THR A 737 22.34 -39.35 -49.11
CA THR A 737 22.38 -40.84 -48.89
C THR A 737 21.75 -41.24 -47.56
N ARG A 738 21.04 -42.34 -47.58
CA ARG A 738 20.39 -43.13 -46.55
C ARG A 738 21.36 -43.65 -45.49
N ARG A 739 20.95 -43.73 -44.19
CA ARG A 739 20.85 -45.03 -43.46
C ARG A 739 20.30 -44.82 -42.01
N ARG A 740 19.24 -45.53 -41.71
CA ARG A 740 18.77 -45.93 -40.37
C ARG A 740 19.32 -47.32 -40.06
N PRO A 741 19.05 -47.99 -38.90
CA PRO A 741 18.97 -47.60 -37.49
C PRO A 741 19.71 -48.55 -36.55
N ARG A 742 19.78 -48.28 -35.24
CA ARG A 742 19.76 -49.36 -34.23
C ARG A 742 19.40 -48.87 -32.83
N LYS A 743 18.52 -49.64 -32.22
CA LYS A 743 17.98 -49.60 -30.86
C LYS A 743 18.92 -50.13 -29.79
N ARG A 744 18.51 -49.84 -28.55
CA ARG A 744 18.81 -50.46 -27.20
C ARG A 744 19.69 -49.60 -26.34
N GLY A 745 19.40 -49.43 -25.08
CA GLY A 745 18.49 -50.00 -24.11
C GLY A 745 18.71 -49.36 -22.72
N SER A 746 17.67 -49.42 -21.98
CA SER A 746 17.41 -49.20 -20.57
C SER A 746 18.53 -49.21 -19.53
N ARG A 747 18.35 -48.33 -18.47
CA ARG A 747 18.29 -48.60 -17.03
C ARG A 747 18.33 -47.27 -16.28
N ARG A 748 17.27 -46.91 -15.57
CA ARG A 748 16.98 -46.97 -14.13
C ARG A 748 18.19 -46.73 -13.20
N MET A 749 18.12 -45.72 -12.39
CA MET A 749 17.83 -45.64 -10.95
C MET A 749 18.42 -44.37 -10.36
N LEU A 750 17.54 -43.61 -9.71
CA LEU A 750 17.50 -43.35 -8.25
C LEU A 750 18.73 -42.62 -7.67
N THR A 751 18.58 -41.49 -7.22
CA THR A 751 18.14 -40.91 -5.94
C THR A 751 18.01 -39.38 -6.07
#